data_1ad29be274e37a245d6c00fae5cabaa4
#
_entry.id   1ad29be274e37a245d6c00fae5cabaa4
#
_cell.length_a   1.000
_cell.length_b   1.000
_cell.length_c   1.000
_cell.angle_alpha   90.00
_cell.angle_beta   90.00
_cell.angle_gamma   90.00
#
_symmetry.space_group_name_H-M   'P 1'
#
loop_
_entity.id
_entity.type
_entity.pdbx_description
1 polymer ?
#
loop_
_entity_poly.entity_id
_entity_poly.type
_entity_poly.pdbx_seq_one_letter_code
_entity_poly.pdbx_strand_id
1 'polypeptide(L)'
;QTPAEFKSPTNRYRPKPLWFWNNTTVTRKGIDTQLKALKEQAGYGGVSILPFGAKFGPKYLSPEYFDLYEYTAGKAEALGMQLSLYDEYGFPSGSGGAIGGDDIPRFLNRYPSLAMKRLDKIEEEVDGGTVYHKPASAAGKLMAVVAMDTATKERIDLTDKITEGVIVWKVPEGRWKIMQFVCVNDGDPNMDYLSKDAARAYVTMTHEQYYKRFPQYFGTTITETFFDEPTLYRAKGRVWTPSFNDEYRARYGSSPALYYPALWYDIGPETEAARNALFTLRSDLYAEAYPLTISRWSAAHGALATGHQDNEEVENPVGTSGDLMKCFRYLDIPGIDKIGTWAERPTERFYKIVSSAAYNWDHSLVMSETYGAMGNLPWDSLYSIAMDQFAKGINVLIPHAAWYDDDNVTFLPELSSRNPLYADGLYDFNTFLGRMHTILQNEDRFVAEIAVLYPIHTMQGDHRFDGPLDPYQGGVEIPYLDYVQLGQMLTDGLGRDFEWLHPEVLADRCTVGKRGTLDLSGTKQYNSFHTLIIPASKTISVSTLNQAAALYEAGGKVIFTSQLPTRSAEAGADDWVVTLMGELLPQAAQGVYRNRNKNGGEVLFIEHPDLQTLSLALQRTEPYDVEGIGYTPAMALAGGKANPGLKGGAVPLRYIHKERNGKSIFYFANLSDEPFDKEIALRGKKRFELWNPHTGETYPVAAHYDKKGKENITLLRLTLPRLKSLFLVEK
;
A
#
# COMPACT_ATOMS: atom_id res chain seq x y z
N GLN A 1 -8.78 21.16 18.13
CA GLN A 1 -10.09 21.30 17.44
C GLN A 1 -11.20 21.51 18.43
N THR A 2 -12.14 22.35 18.08
CA THR A 2 -13.29 22.65 18.90
C THR A 2 -14.48 21.77 18.53
N PRO A 3 -15.42 21.55 19.44
CA PRO A 3 -16.68 20.89 19.12
C PRO A 3 -17.45 21.53 17.95
N ALA A 4 -17.36 22.87 17.83
CA ALA A 4 -18.03 23.60 16.75
C ALA A 4 -17.42 23.29 15.37
N GLU A 5 -16.08 23.20 15.27
CA GLU A 5 -15.38 22.83 14.05
C GLU A 5 -15.68 21.39 13.65
N PHE A 6 -15.80 20.49 14.61
CA PHE A 6 -16.21 19.11 14.39
C PHE A 6 -17.66 19.02 13.89
N LYS A 7 -18.57 19.72 14.54
CA LYS A 7 -20.01 19.68 14.18
C LYS A 7 -20.25 20.16 12.76
N SER A 8 -19.54 21.22 12.34
CA SER A 8 -19.68 21.85 11.02
C SER A 8 -18.31 21.93 10.33
N PRO A 9 -17.87 20.84 9.70
CA PRO A 9 -16.56 20.80 9.07
C PRO A 9 -16.46 21.81 7.92
N THR A 10 -15.30 22.47 7.84
CA THR A 10 -15.02 23.40 6.73
C THR A 10 -14.75 22.64 5.44
N ASN A 11 -14.76 23.36 4.30
CA ASN A 11 -14.48 22.77 2.99
C ASN A 11 -13.12 22.06 2.92
N ARG A 12 -12.13 22.52 3.71
CA ARG A 12 -10.83 21.85 3.81
C ARG A 12 -10.93 20.37 4.16
N TYR A 13 -11.88 20.01 5.02
CA TYR A 13 -12.05 18.65 5.53
C TYR A 13 -13.17 17.87 4.84
N ARG A 14 -14.07 18.57 4.12
CA ARG A 14 -15.08 17.88 3.34
C ARG A 14 -14.43 17.13 2.19
N PRO A 15 -14.97 15.96 1.78
CA PRO A 15 -14.34 15.15 0.74
C PRO A 15 -14.31 15.86 -0.62
N LYS A 16 -13.34 15.47 -1.43
CA LYS A 16 -13.14 15.96 -2.79
C LYS A 16 -13.28 14.78 -3.75
N PRO A 17 -14.44 14.58 -4.38
CA PRO A 17 -14.64 13.45 -5.28
C PRO A 17 -13.79 13.60 -6.55
N LEU A 18 -13.53 12.49 -7.22
CA LEU A 18 -13.19 12.52 -8.63
C LEU A 18 -14.40 13.07 -9.38
N TRP A 19 -14.17 14.06 -10.24
CA TRP A 19 -15.19 14.66 -11.08
C TRP A 19 -14.84 14.38 -12.53
N PHE A 20 -15.47 13.36 -13.09
CA PHE A 20 -15.23 12.96 -14.47
C PHE A 20 -15.82 14.00 -15.41
N TRP A 21 -14.99 14.56 -16.23
CA TRP A 21 -15.37 15.32 -17.42
C TRP A 21 -15.45 14.34 -18.58
N ASN A 22 -16.63 13.79 -18.82
CA ASN A 22 -16.76 12.55 -19.57
C ASN A 22 -17.66 12.65 -20.79
N ASN A 23 -17.20 12.12 -21.90
CA ASN A 23 -17.98 11.78 -23.10
C ASN A 23 -18.87 12.91 -23.67
N THR A 24 -18.56 14.17 -23.38
CA THR A 24 -19.31 15.32 -23.84
C THR A 24 -18.42 16.56 -23.92
N THR A 25 -18.93 17.62 -24.55
CA THR A 25 -18.24 18.92 -24.52
C THR A 25 -18.56 19.63 -23.20
N VAL A 26 -17.53 19.90 -22.44
CA VAL A 26 -17.61 20.65 -21.18
C VAL A 26 -17.73 22.14 -21.48
N THR A 27 -18.64 22.83 -20.80
CA THR A 27 -18.89 24.27 -21.00
C THR A 27 -18.77 25.03 -19.68
N ARG A 28 -18.53 26.34 -19.76
CA ARG A 28 -18.54 27.22 -18.56
C ARG A 28 -19.85 27.17 -17.81
N LYS A 29 -20.97 27.17 -18.53
CA LYS A 29 -22.30 27.06 -17.91
C LYS A 29 -22.47 25.76 -17.14
N GLY A 30 -22.05 24.63 -17.72
CA GLY A 30 -22.10 23.35 -17.05
C GLY A 30 -21.22 23.30 -15.81
N ILE A 31 -20.03 23.88 -15.88
CA ILE A 31 -19.10 24.01 -14.75
C ILE A 31 -19.77 24.81 -13.62
N ASP A 32 -20.33 25.99 -13.93
CA ASP A 32 -20.99 26.84 -12.94
C ASP A 32 -22.11 26.10 -12.21
N THR A 33 -23.00 25.46 -12.96
CA THR A 33 -24.15 24.75 -12.41
C THR A 33 -23.73 23.57 -11.54
N GLN A 34 -22.82 22.74 -12.05
CA GLN A 34 -22.44 21.50 -11.36
C GLN A 34 -21.54 21.77 -10.15
N LEU A 35 -20.56 22.67 -10.27
CA LEU A 35 -19.66 22.96 -9.18
C LEU A 35 -20.40 23.56 -7.98
N LYS A 36 -21.35 24.45 -8.23
CA LYS A 36 -22.22 25.02 -7.20
C LYS A 36 -23.06 23.94 -6.51
N ALA A 37 -23.65 23.03 -7.29
CA ALA A 37 -24.46 21.93 -6.75
C ALA A 37 -23.60 20.93 -5.95
N LEU A 38 -22.40 20.63 -6.41
CA LEU A 38 -21.47 19.74 -5.69
C LEU A 38 -21.10 20.31 -4.32
N LYS A 39 -20.96 21.61 -4.20
CA LYS A 39 -20.75 22.25 -2.90
C LYS A 39 -22.02 22.35 -2.07
N GLU A 40 -23.04 23.03 -2.57
CA GLU A 40 -24.19 23.45 -1.77
C GLU A 40 -25.19 22.34 -1.51
N GLN A 41 -25.39 21.44 -2.47
CA GLN A 41 -26.35 20.36 -2.37
C GLN A 41 -25.73 19.03 -1.97
N ALA A 42 -24.53 18.73 -2.46
CA ALA A 42 -23.86 17.48 -2.16
C ALA A 42 -22.90 17.55 -0.96
N GLY A 43 -22.44 18.75 -0.59
CA GLY A 43 -21.58 18.94 0.58
C GLY A 43 -20.10 18.62 0.37
N TYR A 44 -19.61 18.62 -0.86
CA TYR A 44 -18.21 18.43 -1.17
C TYR A 44 -17.37 19.69 -0.88
N GLY A 45 -16.12 19.48 -0.51
CA GLY A 45 -15.17 20.57 -0.23
C GLY A 45 -14.26 20.93 -1.40
N GLY A 46 -14.37 20.22 -2.47
CA GLY A 46 -13.56 20.40 -3.68
C GLY A 46 -13.84 19.30 -4.68
N VAL A 47 -13.01 19.22 -5.71
CA VAL A 47 -13.09 18.18 -6.76
C VAL A 47 -11.71 17.88 -7.31
N SER A 48 -11.57 16.71 -7.96
CA SER A 48 -10.44 16.36 -8.79
C SER A 48 -10.94 16.17 -10.22
N ILE A 49 -10.55 17.04 -11.14
CA ILE A 49 -11.04 17.01 -12.51
C ILE A 49 -10.37 15.87 -13.27
N LEU A 50 -11.16 14.91 -13.75
CA LEU A 50 -10.71 13.74 -14.45
C LEU A 50 -11.32 13.71 -15.86
N PRO A 51 -10.60 14.20 -16.90
CA PRO A 51 -11.09 14.09 -18.26
C PRO A 51 -11.06 12.65 -18.74
N PHE A 52 -12.14 12.22 -19.41
CA PHE A 52 -12.37 10.80 -19.69
C PHE A 52 -13.29 10.58 -20.90
N GLY A 53 -12.97 9.55 -21.68
CA GLY A 53 -13.87 9.01 -22.71
C GLY A 53 -13.63 9.56 -24.12
N ALA A 54 -14.00 8.78 -25.11
CA ALA A 54 -13.69 9.06 -26.52
C ALA A 54 -14.36 10.32 -27.10
N LYS A 55 -15.44 10.79 -26.48
CA LYS A 55 -16.21 11.96 -26.95
C LYS A 55 -15.98 13.21 -26.10
N PHE A 56 -14.93 13.21 -25.29
CA PHE A 56 -14.60 14.36 -24.47
C PHE A 56 -14.15 15.54 -25.35
N GLY A 57 -14.62 16.72 -25.04
CA GLY A 57 -14.18 17.97 -25.61
C GLY A 57 -14.17 19.10 -24.57
N PRO A 58 -13.27 20.06 -24.68
CA PRO A 58 -12.21 20.26 -25.67
C PRO A 58 -11.05 19.27 -25.52
N LYS A 59 -10.19 19.20 -26.53
CA LYS A 59 -9.07 18.27 -26.55
C LYS A 59 -8.14 18.45 -25.34
N TYR A 60 -7.79 17.35 -24.70
CA TYR A 60 -6.92 17.33 -23.52
C TYR A 60 -5.58 18.04 -23.77
N LEU A 61 -5.17 18.88 -22.81
CA LEU A 61 -3.96 19.73 -22.84
C LEU A 61 -3.91 20.73 -23.99
N SER A 62 -5.05 21.00 -24.65
CA SER A 62 -5.18 22.10 -25.60
C SER A 62 -5.35 23.44 -24.89
N PRO A 63 -5.12 24.58 -25.54
CA PRO A 63 -5.41 25.90 -24.97
C PRO A 63 -6.85 26.02 -24.45
N GLU A 64 -7.82 25.47 -25.17
CA GLU A 64 -9.24 25.48 -24.79
C GLU A 64 -9.51 24.67 -23.53
N TYR A 65 -8.82 23.51 -23.37
CA TYR A 65 -8.89 22.71 -22.15
C TYR A 65 -8.36 23.49 -20.95
N PHE A 66 -7.20 24.11 -21.09
CA PHE A 66 -6.61 24.91 -20.01
C PHE A 66 -7.44 26.14 -19.66
N ASP A 67 -8.10 26.75 -20.63
CA ASP A 67 -9.03 27.87 -20.38
C ASP A 67 -10.19 27.42 -19.50
N LEU A 68 -10.75 26.24 -19.75
CA LEU A 68 -11.82 25.68 -18.91
C LEU A 68 -11.31 25.26 -17.53
N TYR A 69 -10.11 24.71 -17.46
CA TYR A 69 -9.53 24.34 -16.17
C TYR A 69 -9.27 25.57 -15.29
N GLU A 70 -8.66 26.61 -15.87
CA GLU A 70 -8.43 27.89 -15.19
C GLU A 70 -9.75 28.54 -14.75
N TYR A 71 -10.75 28.54 -15.62
CA TYR A 71 -12.09 29.01 -15.26
C TYR A 71 -12.66 28.26 -14.06
N THR A 72 -12.52 26.95 -14.04
CA THR A 72 -12.95 26.09 -12.92
C THR A 72 -12.20 26.41 -11.65
N ALA A 73 -10.89 26.63 -11.73
CA ALA A 73 -10.07 27.01 -10.57
C ALA A 73 -10.54 28.34 -9.97
N GLY A 74 -10.84 29.33 -10.83
CA GLY A 74 -11.40 30.61 -10.37
C GLY A 74 -12.75 30.47 -9.69
N LYS A 75 -13.62 29.62 -10.22
CA LYS A 75 -14.93 29.34 -9.60
C LYS A 75 -14.78 28.57 -8.29
N ALA A 76 -13.89 27.60 -8.23
CA ALA A 76 -13.59 26.87 -7.00
C ALA A 76 -13.08 27.82 -5.91
N GLU A 77 -12.14 28.71 -6.22
CA GLU A 77 -11.66 29.72 -5.30
C GLU A 77 -12.79 30.60 -4.77
N ALA A 78 -13.67 31.09 -5.66
CA ALA A 78 -14.80 31.92 -5.29
C ALA A 78 -15.79 31.17 -4.36
N LEU A 79 -15.92 29.87 -4.51
CA LEU A 79 -16.77 29.02 -3.68
C LEU A 79 -16.06 28.50 -2.43
N GLY A 80 -14.78 28.82 -2.23
CA GLY A 80 -13.99 28.27 -1.13
C GLY A 80 -13.67 26.78 -1.26
N MET A 81 -13.80 26.24 -2.47
CA MET A 81 -13.48 24.83 -2.77
C MET A 81 -12.02 24.68 -3.19
N GLN A 82 -11.49 23.48 -3.00
CA GLN A 82 -10.15 23.12 -3.41
C GLN A 82 -10.17 22.18 -4.62
N LEU A 83 -9.07 22.18 -5.36
CA LEU A 83 -8.84 21.25 -6.47
C LEU A 83 -7.67 20.33 -6.15
N SER A 84 -7.82 19.07 -6.51
CA SER A 84 -6.73 18.12 -6.64
C SER A 84 -6.41 18.00 -8.13
N LEU A 85 -5.14 18.21 -8.51
CA LEU A 85 -4.72 18.13 -9.89
C LEU A 85 -4.52 16.67 -10.29
N TYR A 86 -5.47 16.13 -11.05
CA TYR A 86 -5.39 14.80 -11.63
C TYR A 86 -4.50 14.85 -12.88
N ASP A 87 -3.48 14.01 -12.95
CA ASP A 87 -2.35 14.21 -13.88
C ASP A 87 -2.47 13.48 -15.22
N GLU A 88 -3.66 12.97 -15.58
CA GLU A 88 -3.84 12.17 -16.79
C GLU A 88 -5.21 12.39 -17.43
N TYR A 89 -5.36 11.87 -18.63
CA TYR A 89 -6.63 11.69 -19.33
C TYR A 89 -7.07 10.22 -19.16
N GLY A 90 -8.09 10.00 -18.32
CA GLY A 90 -8.40 8.64 -17.91
C GLY A 90 -7.28 8.05 -17.05
N PHE A 91 -7.07 6.78 -17.17
CA PHE A 91 -6.07 6.01 -16.42
C PHE A 91 -5.52 4.86 -17.27
N PRO A 92 -4.30 4.33 -16.96
CA PRO A 92 -3.39 4.75 -15.90
C PRO A 92 -2.63 6.04 -16.21
N SER A 93 -2.12 6.69 -15.18
CA SER A 93 -1.22 7.83 -15.34
C SER A 93 0.08 7.43 -16.01
N GLY A 94 0.58 8.25 -16.91
CA GLY A 94 1.86 8.03 -17.57
C GLY A 94 1.84 8.10 -19.10
N SER A 95 0.66 8.19 -19.71
CA SER A 95 0.54 8.24 -21.18
C SER A 95 0.33 9.65 -21.75
N GLY A 96 -0.26 10.55 -20.96
CA GLY A 96 -0.59 11.89 -21.42
C GLY A 96 -1.69 11.91 -22.49
N GLY A 97 -2.67 11.02 -22.36
CA GLY A 97 -3.86 11.02 -23.21
C GLY A 97 -4.03 9.82 -24.14
N ALA A 98 -3.31 8.73 -23.90
CA ALA A 98 -3.39 7.57 -24.77
C ALA A 98 -4.67 6.76 -24.63
N ILE A 99 -5.31 6.81 -23.45
CA ILE A 99 -6.46 5.95 -23.14
C ILE A 99 -7.75 6.76 -23.16
N GLY A 100 -8.66 6.39 -24.05
CA GLY A 100 -10.01 6.92 -24.10
C GLY A 100 -10.25 8.22 -24.82
N GLY A 101 -9.24 8.95 -25.25
CA GLY A 101 -9.42 10.26 -25.83
C GLY A 101 -8.68 10.55 -27.13
N ASP A 102 -7.38 10.42 -27.12
CA ASP A 102 -6.55 10.67 -28.29
C ASP A 102 -6.16 9.37 -28.98
N ASP A 103 -6.26 9.33 -30.30
CA ASP A 103 -5.86 8.17 -31.10
C ASP A 103 -4.35 7.95 -31.06
N ILE A 104 -3.58 8.98 -30.68
CA ILE A 104 -2.13 8.94 -30.68
C ILE A 104 -1.61 9.13 -29.26
N PRO A 105 -0.88 8.13 -28.70
CA PRO A 105 -0.27 8.26 -27.38
C PRO A 105 0.72 9.42 -27.34
N ARG A 106 0.46 10.43 -26.52
CA ARG A 106 1.26 11.67 -26.50
C ARG A 106 2.66 11.46 -25.97
N PHE A 107 2.79 10.75 -24.84
CA PHE A 107 4.11 10.50 -24.25
C PHE A 107 4.97 9.65 -25.18
N LEU A 108 4.43 8.57 -25.71
CA LEU A 108 5.14 7.67 -26.62
C LEU A 108 5.62 8.42 -27.88
N ASN A 109 4.82 9.35 -28.38
CA ASN A 109 5.18 10.12 -29.59
C ASN A 109 6.25 11.19 -29.31
N ARG A 110 6.19 11.81 -28.13
CA ARG A 110 7.15 12.87 -27.76
C ARG A 110 8.48 12.32 -27.27
N TYR A 111 8.42 11.22 -26.52
CA TYR A 111 9.58 10.67 -25.83
C TYR A 111 9.67 9.16 -26.04
N PRO A 112 9.78 8.70 -27.31
CA PRO A 112 9.75 7.26 -27.60
C PRO A 112 10.86 6.47 -26.91
N SER A 113 12.02 7.07 -26.67
CA SER A 113 13.12 6.42 -25.95
C SER A 113 12.88 6.27 -24.45
N LEU A 114 11.91 7.00 -23.90
CA LEU A 114 11.56 6.99 -22.49
C LEU A 114 10.24 6.25 -22.21
N ALA A 115 9.65 5.64 -23.23
CA ALA A 115 8.46 4.81 -23.08
C ALA A 115 8.80 3.48 -22.41
N MET A 116 7.74 2.81 -21.95
CA MET A 116 7.83 1.54 -21.21
C MET A 116 8.61 0.47 -21.97
N LYS A 117 9.44 -0.25 -21.23
CA LYS A 117 10.26 -1.34 -21.73
C LYS A 117 10.03 -2.60 -20.91
N ARG A 118 10.40 -3.72 -21.49
CA ARG A 118 10.37 -5.02 -20.82
C ARG A 118 11.67 -5.78 -21.02
N LEU A 119 11.91 -6.72 -20.14
CA LEU A 119 13.03 -7.65 -20.27
C LEU A 119 12.55 -8.92 -20.98
N ASP A 120 13.14 -9.20 -22.14
CA ASP A 120 12.92 -10.43 -22.87
C ASP A 120 14.15 -11.35 -22.73
N LYS A 121 13.91 -12.64 -22.92
CA LYS A 121 14.94 -13.67 -22.86
C LYS A 121 14.94 -14.48 -24.15
N ILE A 122 16.11 -14.65 -24.73
CA ILE A 122 16.36 -15.52 -25.87
C ILE A 122 17.31 -16.60 -25.42
N GLU A 123 16.99 -17.86 -25.66
CA GLU A 123 17.84 -18.96 -25.15
C GLU A 123 17.89 -20.14 -26.11
N GLU A 124 18.99 -20.87 -26.01
CA GLU A 124 19.16 -22.17 -26.63
C GLU A 124 20.07 -23.06 -25.80
N GLU A 125 19.95 -24.37 -25.94
CA GLU A 125 20.82 -25.33 -25.28
C GLU A 125 21.87 -25.86 -26.27
N VAL A 126 23.09 -26.02 -25.80
CA VAL A 126 24.22 -26.53 -26.58
C VAL A 126 25.01 -27.53 -25.77
N ASP A 127 25.66 -28.49 -26.49
CA ASP A 127 26.53 -29.47 -25.89
C ASP A 127 27.98 -28.98 -25.81
N GLY A 128 28.70 -29.45 -24.80
CA GLY A 128 30.09 -29.17 -24.63
C GLY A 128 30.95 -29.69 -25.78
N GLY A 129 32.13 -29.10 -25.93
CA GLY A 129 33.08 -29.46 -26.98
C GLY A 129 32.83 -28.75 -28.32
N THR A 130 31.82 -27.90 -28.40
CA THR A 130 31.54 -27.07 -29.57
C THR A 130 31.97 -25.63 -29.34
N VAL A 131 32.06 -24.85 -30.41
CA VAL A 131 32.23 -23.41 -30.33
C VAL A 131 30.88 -22.76 -30.60
N TYR A 132 30.37 -22.04 -29.63
CA TYR A 132 29.15 -21.24 -29.79
C TYR A 132 29.52 -19.97 -30.56
N HIS A 133 28.88 -19.77 -31.69
CA HIS A 133 29.14 -18.62 -32.56
C HIS A 133 27.80 -18.13 -33.12
N LYS A 134 27.19 -17.14 -32.45
CA LYS A 134 25.87 -16.62 -32.79
C LYS A 134 25.83 -15.10 -32.67
N PRO A 135 25.08 -14.43 -33.52
CA PRO A 135 24.86 -12.99 -33.36
C PRO A 135 24.19 -12.69 -32.00
N ALA A 136 24.68 -11.67 -31.34
CA ALA A 136 23.98 -11.10 -30.19
C ALA A 136 22.72 -10.40 -30.67
N SER A 137 21.65 -10.45 -29.86
CA SER A 137 20.39 -9.79 -30.19
C SER A 137 20.57 -8.28 -30.33
N ALA A 138 20.01 -7.71 -31.40
CA ALA A 138 19.97 -6.29 -31.65
C ALA A 138 18.54 -5.70 -31.44
N ALA A 139 17.62 -6.48 -30.84
CA ALA A 139 16.23 -6.07 -30.64
C ALA A 139 16.05 -4.94 -29.61
N GLY A 140 17.06 -4.69 -28.80
CA GLY A 140 17.07 -3.64 -27.80
C GLY A 140 18.44 -3.54 -27.14
N LYS A 141 18.50 -3.06 -25.89
CA LYS A 141 19.73 -3.06 -25.12
C LYS A 141 20.02 -4.43 -24.53
N LEU A 142 21.12 -5.04 -24.91
CA LEU A 142 21.56 -6.30 -24.33
C LEU A 142 22.03 -6.07 -22.89
N MET A 143 21.32 -6.68 -21.93
CA MET A 143 21.60 -6.51 -20.51
C MET A 143 22.62 -7.51 -20.01
N ALA A 144 22.55 -8.77 -20.47
CA ALA A 144 23.48 -9.82 -20.11
C ALA A 144 23.40 -10.99 -21.09
N VAL A 145 24.51 -11.69 -21.25
CA VAL A 145 24.56 -13.03 -21.86
C VAL A 145 25.15 -13.97 -20.83
N VAL A 146 24.38 -14.99 -20.43
CA VAL A 146 24.78 -15.94 -19.39
C VAL A 146 24.61 -17.36 -19.88
N ALA A 147 25.62 -18.18 -19.70
CA ALA A 147 25.55 -19.62 -19.90
C ALA A 147 25.37 -20.31 -18.54
N MET A 148 24.43 -21.24 -18.45
CA MET A 148 24.19 -22.03 -17.26
C MET A 148 24.23 -23.52 -17.58
N ASP A 149 25.04 -24.26 -16.86
CA ASP A 149 25.06 -25.74 -16.95
C ASP A 149 23.69 -26.25 -16.42
N THR A 150 23.02 -27.07 -17.25
CA THR A 150 21.68 -27.55 -16.91
C THR A 150 21.65 -28.51 -15.72
N ALA A 151 22.76 -29.18 -15.42
CA ALA A 151 22.84 -30.12 -14.31
C ALA A 151 23.38 -29.48 -13.03
N THR A 152 24.47 -28.74 -13.12
CA THR A 152 25.17 -28.18 -11.94
C THR A 152 24.71 -26.79 -11.55
N LYS A 153 24.03 -26.08 -12.46
CA LYS A 153 23.65 -24.68 -12.30
C LYS A 153 24.85 -23.71 -12.26
N GLU A 154 26.05 -24.18 -12.61
CA GLU A 154 27.19 -23.28 -12.81
C GLU A 154 26.85 -22.24 -13.87
N ARG A 155 27.14 -20.97 -13.61
CA ARG A 155 26.84 -19.85 -14.52
C ARG A 155 28.10 -19.13 -14.90
N ILE A 156 28.19 -18.79 -16.18
CA ILE A 156 29.32 -18.07 -16.75
C ILE A 156 28.78 -16.85 -17.47
N ASP A 157 29.32 -15.67 -17.13
CA ASP A 157 28.97 -14.42 -17.79
C ASP A 157 29.72 -14.34 -19.15
N LEU A 158 28.92 -14.33 -20.22
CA LEU A 158 29.44 -14.24 -21.58
C LEU A 158 29.34 -12.82 -22.16
N THR A 159 28.91 -11.84 -21.40
CA THR A 159 28.71 -10.49 -21.90
C THR A 159 29.99 -9.91 -22.51
N ASP A 160 31.15 -10.23 -21.95
CA ASP A 160 32.44 -9.79 -22.46
C ASP A 160 32.97 -10.68 -23.61
N LYS A 161 32.25 -11.73 -23.99
CA LYS A 161 32.61 -12.62 -25.10
C LYS A 161 31.99 -12.22 -26.43
N ILE A 162 31.48 -11.02 -26.50
CA ILE A 162 30.85 -10.45 -27.70
C ILE A 162 31.92 -9.68 -28.46
N THR A 163 32.20 -10.09 -29.71
CA THR A 163 33.14 -9.43 -30.59
C THR A 163 32.41 -9.07 -31.88
N GLU A 164 32.38 -7.78 -32.22
CA GLU A 164 31.69 -7.27 -33.42
C GLU A 164 30.23 -7.74 -33.51
N GLY A 165 29.49 -7.72 -32.36
CA GLY A 165 28.10 -8.13 -32.32
C GLY A 165 27.87 -9.65 -32.34
N VAL A 166 28.88 -10.46 -32.23
CA VAL A 166 28.81 -11.92 -32.25
C VAL A 166 29.32 -12.49 -30.93
N ILE A 167 28.54 -13.42 -30.35
CA ILE A 167 28.95 -14.16 -29.17
C ILE A 167 29.81 -15.31 -29.64
N VAL A 168 31.07 -15.36 -29.17
CA VAL A 168 32.01 -16.44 -29.50
C VAL A 168 32.49 -17.06 -28.20
N TRP A 169 32.20 -18.34 -28.00
CA TRP A 169 32.51 -19.02 -26.76
C TRP A 169 32.78 -20.51 -26.97
N LYS A 170 33.89 -21.00 -26.43
CA LYS A 170 34.17 -22.41 -26.42
C LYS A 170 33.40 -23.07 -25.27
N VAL A 171 32.46 -23.92 -25.60
CA VAL A 171 31.54 -24.53 -24.63
C VAL A 171 32.30 -25.61 -23.84
N PRO A 172 32.35 -25.49 -22.48
CA PRO A 172 32.94 -26.53 -21.63
C PRO A 172 32.15 -27.84 -21.71
N GLU A 173 32.70 -28.91 -21.15
CA GLU A 173 32.00 -30.18 -21.01
C GLU A 173 30.66 -29.98 -20.29
N GLY A 174 29.62 -30.71 -20.72
CA GLY A 174 28.27 -30.64 -20.17
C GLY A 174 27.25 -30.15 -21.19
N ARG A 175 26.03 -29.92 -20.72
CA ARG A 175 24.99 -29.32 -21.53
C ARG A 175 24.63 -27.95 -20.96
N TRP A 176 24.78 -26.92 -21.79
CA TRP A 176 24.70 -25.54 -21.38
C TRP A 176 23.51 -24.81 -22.00
N LYS A 177 22.78 -24.06 -21.19
CA LYS A 177 21.75 -23.15 -21.64
C LYS A 177 22.37 -21.76 -21.78
N ILE A 178 22.33 -21.21 -22.98
CA ILE A 178 22.87 -19.87 -23.26
C ILE A 178 21.70 -18.93 -23.38
N MET A 179 21.68 -17.90 -22.52
CA MET A 179 20.56 -16.96 -22.39
C MET A 179 21.03 -15.55 -22.70
N GLN A 180 20.30 -14.87 -23.55
CA GLN A 180 20.45 -13.44 -23.80
C GLN A 180 19.28 -12.70 -23.16
N PHE A 181 19.58 -11.71 -22.33
CA PHE A 181 18.59 -10.88 -21.68
C PHE A 181 18.61 -9.49 -22.33
N VAL A 182 17.49 -9.11 -22.93
CA VAL A 182 17.42 -7.90 -23.77
C VAL A 182 16.30 -7.00 -23.26
N CYS A 183 16.63 -5.74 -22.99
CA CYS A 183 15.65 -4.72 -22.65
C CYS A 183 15.12 -4.12 -23.93
N VAL A 184 13.84 -4.36 -24.22
CA VAL A 184 13.20 -3.94 -25.48
C VAL A 184 12.05 -2.99 -25.23
N ASN A 185 11.71 -2.20 -26.25
CA ASN A 185 10.48 -1.39 -26.20
C ASN A 185 9.27 -2.33 -26.17
N ASP A 186 8.37 -2.08 -25.23
CA ASP A 186 7.16 -2.90 -25.10
C ASP A 186 6.09 -2.53 -26.12
N GLY A 187 5.97 -1.26 -26.46
CA GLY A 187 4.88 -0.72 -27.27
C GLY A 187 3.73 -0.15 -26.42
N ASP A 188 3.76 -0.35 -25.13
CA ASP A 188 2.80 0.29 -24.20
C ASP A 188 2.97 1.82 -24.28
N PRO A 189 1.87 2.59 -24.32
CA PRO A 189 1.94 4.04 -24.46
C PRO A 189 2.42 4.79 -23.23
N ASN A 190 2.50 4.12 -22.09
CA ASN A 190 2.93 4.76 -20.86
C ASN A 190 4.43 4.96 -20.79
N MET A 191 4.84 5.84 -19.89
CA MET A 191 6.24 6.13 -19.62
C MET A 191 6.95 4.90 -19.01
N ASP A 192 8.27 4.91 -19.05
CA ASP A 192 9.09 3.99 -18.26
C ASP A 192 9.04 4.43 -16.79
N TYR A 193 8.26 3.74 -15.98
CA TYR A 193 8.08 4.07 -14.56
C TYR A 193 9.35 3.87 -13.72
N LEU A 194 10.37 3.20 -14.25
CA LEU A 194 11.65 2.99 -13.56
C LEU A 194 12.67 4.09 -13.88
N SER A 195 12.35 5.01 -14.77
CA SER A 195 13.26 6.03 -15.26
C SER A 195 12.94 7.41 -14.69
N LYS A 196 13.91 8.03 -14.01
CA LYS A 196 13.79 9.40 -13.52
C LYS A 196 13.63 10.39 -14.69
N ASP A 197 14.32 10.16 -15.80
CA ASP A 197 14.22 11.01 -16.98
C ASP A 197 12.83 10.94 -17.60
N ALA A 198 12.23 9.75 -17.64
CA ALA A 198 10.86 9.58 -18.10
C ALA A 198 9.86 10.30 -17.18
N ALA A 199 10.04 10.19 -15.86
CA ALA A 199 9.18 10.88 -14.90
C ALA A 199 9.27 12.41 -15.04
N ARG A 200 10.48 12.96 -15.22
CA ARG A 200 10.68 14.39 -15.46
C ARG A 200 10.04 14.83 -16.76
N ALA A 201 10.18 14.05 -17.83
CA ALA A 201 9.54 14.32 -19.11
C ALA A 201 8.02 14.36 -18.98
N TYR A 202 7.44 13.42 -18.24
CA TYR A 202 6.01 13.38 -17.99
C TYR A 202 5.53 14.62 -17.22
N VAL A 203 6.24 15.01 -16.17
CA VAL A 203 5.94 16.23 -15.41
C VAL A 203 6.02 17.49 -16.29
N THR A 204 7.03 17.57 -17.16
CA THR A 204 7.15 18.68 -18.13
C THR A 204 5.96 18.73 -19.08
N MET A 205 5.50 17.58 -19.53
CA MET A 205 4.37 17.47 -20.46
C MET A 205 3.03 17.77 -19.81
N THR A 206 2.86 17.48 -18.54
CA THR A 206 1.58 17.58 -17.82
C THR A 206 1.61 18.68 -16.75
N HIS A 207 2.09 18.40 -15.58
CA HIS A 207 2.06 19.28 -14.40
C HIS A 207 2.58 20.69 -14.67
N GLU A 208 3.71 20.82 -15.34
CA GLU A 208 4.31 22.11 -15.69
C GLU A 208 3.39 22.96 -16.56
N GLN A 209 2.58 22.33 -17.41
CA GLN A 209 1.68 23.05 -18.32
C GLN A 209 0.56 23.75 -17.54
N TYR A 210 0.07 23.14 -16.48
CA TYR A 210 -0.91 23.77 -15.59
C TYR A 210 -0.27 24.94 -14.83
N TYR A 211 0.90 24.72 -14.26
CA TYR A 211 1.57 25.73 -13.44
C TYR A 211 1.95 26.97 -14.26
N LYS A 212 2.46 26.81 -15.47
CA LYS A 212 2.82 27.92 -16.34
C LYS A 212 1.66 28.85 -16.67
N ARG A 213 0.45 28.28 -16.77
CA ARG A 213 -0.74 29.05 -17.16
C ARG A 213 -1.40 29.76 -15.99
N PHE A 214 -1.49 29.13 -14.82
CA PHE A 214 -2.18 29.71 -13.68
C PHE A 214 -1.47 29.40 -12.36
N PRO A 215 -0.23 29.89 -12.19
CA PRO A 215 0.55 29.62 -10.98
C PRO A 215 -0.11 30.16 -9.70
N GLN A 216 -0.97 31.18 -9.82
CA GLN A 216 -1.63 31.84 -8.70
C GLN A 216 -2.57 30.90 -7.89
N TYR A 217 -3.03 29.81 -8.50
CA TYR A 217 -3.94 28.88 -7.83
C TYR A 217 -3.19 27.78 -7.05
N PHE A 218 -1.90 27.59 -7.30
CA PHE A 218 -1.10 26.56 -6.64
C PHE A 218 -0.79 26.96 -5.19
N GLY A 219 -1.05 26.02 -4.25
CA GLY A 219 -0.85 26.24 -2.82
C GLY A 219 -2.04 26.87 -2.11
N THR A 220 -3.00 27.42 -2.84
CA THR A 220 -4.21 28.05 -2.29
C THR A 220 -5.47 27.28 -2.70
N THR A 221 -5.71 27.10 -3.96
CA THR A 221 -6.86 26.39 -4.53
C THR A 221 -6.47 25.00 -4.99
N ILE A 222 -5.37 24.87 -5.74
CA ILE A 222 -4.78 23.58 -6.12
C ILE A 222 -3.80 23.19 -5.01
N THR A 223 -4.23 22.28 -4.13
CA THR A 223 -3.50 21.91 -2.91
C THR A 223 -2.96 20.49 -2.93
N GLU A 224 -3.31 19.71 -3.97
CA GLU A 224 -2.99 18.30 -4.07
C GLU A 224 -2.78 17.90 -5.53
N THR A 225 -1.88 16.96 -5.77
CA THR A 225 -1.75 16.26 -7.05
C THR A 225 -2.14 14.81 -6.87
N PHE A 226 -2.74 14.22 -7.90
CA PHE A 226 -3.27 12.86 -7.85
C PHE A 226 -2.82 12.08 -9.08
N PHE A 227 -2.17 10.94 -8.89
CA PHE A 227 -1.91 9.99 -9.96
C PHE A 227 -2.74 8.72 -9.78
N ASP A 228 -3.05 8.06 -10.89
CA ASP A 228 -3.98 6.95 -10.98
C ASP A 228 -3.31 5.71 -11.58
N GLU A 229 -3.27 4.67 -10.81
CA GLU A 229 -2.90 3.27 -11.11
C GLU A 229 -1.69 3.01 -12.05
N PRO A 230 -0.53 3.67 -11.88
CA PRO A 230 0.67 3.18 -12.53
C PRO A 230 0.98 1.76 -12.03
N THR A 231 1.44 0.88 -12.93
CA THR A 231 1.63 -0.51 -12.56
C THR A 231 2.76 -1.16 -13.34
N LEU A 232 3.39 -2.16 -12.72
CA LEU A 232 4.46 -2.95 -13.31
C LEU A 232 3.96 -4.26 -13.95
N TYR A 233 2.65 -4.59 -13.86
CA TYR A 233 2.14 -5.80 -14.49
C TYR A 233 1.99 -5.67 -16.02
N ARG A 234 1.98 -4.45 -16.54
CA ARG A 234 2.06 -4.20 -17.97
C ARG A 234 3.38 -4.75 -18.53
N ALA A 235 3.58 -4.68 -19.81
CA ALA A 235 4.80 -5.21 -20.43
C ALA A 235 5.01 -6.69 -20.10
N LYS A 236 3.93 -7.49 -20.12
CA LYS A 236 3.93 -8.92 -19.79
C LYS A 236 4.43 -9.22 -18.37
N GLY A 237 4.31 -8.24 -17.44
CA GLY A 237 4.81 -8.35 -16.07
C GLY A 237 6.32 -8.20 -15.92
N ARG A 238 7.02 -7.90 -17.01
CA ARG A 238 8.49 -7.84 -17.04
C ARG A 238 9.02 -6.44 -17.30
N VAL A 239 8.38 -5.42 -16.73
CA VAL A 239 8.86 -4.03 -16.81
C VAL A 239 10.32 -3.98 -16.39
N TRP A 240 11.14 -3.33 -17.23
CA TRP A 240 12.57 -3.18 -17.03
C TRP A 240 13.03 -1.83 -17.57
N THR A 241 14.32 -1.49 -17.37
CA THR A 241 14.84 -0.21 -17.84
C THR A 241 16.29 -0.37 -18.31
N PRO A 242 16.71 0.37 -19.35
CA PRO A 242 18.05 0.25 -19.90
C PRO A 242 19.18 0.59 -18.92
N SER A 243 18.92 1.47 -17.94
CA SER A 243 19.93 1.89 -16.95
C SER A 243 20.08 0.92 -15.77
N PHE A 244 19.36 -0.19 -15.75
CA PHE A 244 19.30 -1.08 -14.60
C PHE A 244 20.67 -1.57 -14.13
N ASN A 245 21.51 -2.02 -15.06
CA ASN A 245 22.83 -2.55 -14.71
C ASN A 245 23.75 -1.47 -14.13
N ASP A 246 23.71 -0.27 -14.67
CA ASP A 246 24.52 0.85 -14.16
C ASP A 246 24.07 1.25 -12.75
N GLU A 247 22.76 1.30 -12.52
CA GLU A 247 22.20 1.54 -11.19
C GLU A 247 22.56 0.43 -10.21
N TYR A 248 22.56 -0.82 -10.65
CA TYR A 248 22.97 -1.96 -9.83
C TYR A 248 24.43 -1.85 -9.40
N ARG A 249 25.33 -1.57 -10.37
CA ARG A 249 26.76 -1.39 -10.07
C ARG A 249 27.02 -0.22 -9.13
N ALA A 250 26.30 0.89 -9.32
CA ALA A 250 26.46 2.07 -8.47
C ALA A 250 26.11 1.77 -7.01
N ARG A 251 25.13 0.91 -6.76
CA ARG A 251 24.63 0.59 -5.41
C ARG A 251 25.33 -0.59 -4.77
N TYR A 252 25.67 -1.62 -5.55
CA TYR A 252 26.19 -2.89 -5.03
C TYR A 252 27.63 -3.18 -5.40
N GLY A 253 28.24 -2.38 -6.28
CA GLY A 253 29.66 -2.50 -6.65
C GLY A 253 29.99 -3.66 -7.59
N SER A 254 28.98 -4.37 -8.11
CA SER A 254 29.17 -5.54 -8.98
C SER A 254 28.16 -5.56 -10.12
N SER A 255 28.40 -6.41 -11.13
CA SER A 255 27.45 -6.63 -12.23
C SER A 255 26.32 -7.58 -11.78
N PRO A 256 25.07 -7.32 -12.18
CA PRO A 256 23.98 -8.24 -11.92
C PRO A 256 23.88 -9.39 -12.92
N ALA A 257 24.77 -9.48 -13.90
CA ALA A 257 24.64 -10.39 -15.04
C ALA A 257 24.35 -11.85 -14.63
N LEU A 258 25.10 -12.39 -13.68
CA LEU A 258 24.95 -13.77 -13.23
C LEU A 258 23.64 -14.03 -12.47
N TYR A 259 22.92 -12.98 -12.06
CA TYR A 259 21.63 -13.11 -11.38
C TYR A 259 20.44 -13.13 -12.34
N TYR A 260 20.56 -12.62 -13.55
CA TYR A 260 19.48 -12.56 -14.51
C TYR A 260 18.76 -13.90 -14.75
N PRO A 261 19.46 -15.04 -14.85
CA PRO A 261 18.80 -16.33 -15.02
C PRO A 261 17.79 -16.67 -13.92
N ALA A 262 18.00 -16.18 -12.69
CA ALA A 262 17.11 -16.41 -11.56
C ALA A 262 15.70 -15.83 -11.76
N LEU A 263 15.55 -14.85 -12.65
CA LEU A 263 14.22 -14.30 -12.98
C LEU A 263 13.32 -15.34 -13.65
N TRP A 264 13.87 -16.40 -14.23
CA TRP A 264 13.11 -17.47 -14.88
C TRP A 264 13.34 -18.83 -14.26
N TYR A 265 14.52 -19.10 -13.72
CA TYR A 265 14.95 -20.44 -13.33
C TYR A 265 15.49 -20.50 -11.91
N ASP A 266 15.48 -21.70 -11.37
CA ASP A 266 16.32 -22.04 -10.22
C ASP A 266 17.80 -22.02 -10.66
N ILE A 267 18.62 -21.30 -9.93
CA ILE A 267 20.08 -21.18 -10.18
C ILE A 267 20.92 -21.81 -9.07
N GLY A 268 20.29 -22.63 -8.21
CA GLY A 268 20.94 -23.24 -7.05
C GLY A 268 20.70 -22.45 -5.76
N PRO A 269 21.61 -22.55 -4.76
CA PRO A 269 21.41 -21.93 -3.43
C PRO A 269 21.25 -20.43 -3.44
N GLU A 270 21.71 -19.74 -4.47
CA GLU A 270 21.61 -18.26 -4.58
C GLU A 270 20.30 -17.77 -5.17
N THR A 271 19.37 -18.64 -5.55
CA THR A 271 18.18 -18.28 -6.31
C THR A 271 17.36 -17.17 -5.64
N GLU A 272 17.00 -17.36 -4.38
CA GLU A 272 16.18 -16.39 -3.65
C GLU A 272 16.91 -15.07 -3.42
N ALA A 273 18.21 -15.14 -3.11
CA ALA A 273 19.05 -13.95 -2.93
C ALA A 273 19.20 -13.15 -4.23
N ALA A 274 19.39 -13.84 -5.35
CA ALA A 274 19.49 -13.20 -6.66
C ALA A 274 18.20 -12.48 -7.05
N ARG A 275 17.06 -13.15 -6.87
CA ARG A 275 15.72 -12.54 -7.11
C ARG A 275 15.51 -11.33 -6.20
N ASN A 276 15.85 -11.44 -4.93
CA ASN A 276 15.74 -10.31 -4.00
C ASN A 276 16.62 -9.12 -4.42
N ALA A 277 17.85 -9.36 -4.85
CA ALA A 277 18.73 -8.29 -5.31
C ALA A 277 18.12 -7.53 -6.51
N LEU A 278 17.61 -8.27 -7.49
CA LEU A 278 17.04 -7.68 -8.70
C LEU A 278 15.68 -6.99 -8.44
N PHE A 279 14.78 -7.63 -7.75
CA PHE A 279 13.46 -7.06 -7.47
C PHE A 279 13.50 -5.91 -6.45
N THR A 280 14.40 -5.95 -5.49
CA THR A 280 14.62 -4.83 -4.56
C THR A 280 15.08 -3.59 -5.32
N LEU A 281 16.04 -3.73 -6.24
CA LEU A 281 16.48 -2.60 -7.05
C LEU A 281 15.35 -2.09 -7.96
N ARG A 282 14.60 -2.99 -8.61
CA ARG A 282 13.47 -2.58 -9.45
C ARG A 282 12.46 -1.74 -8.66
N SER A 283 12.14 -2.17 -7.44
CA SER A 283 11.24 -1.43 -6.55
C SER A 283 11.82 -0.08 -6.13
N ASP A 284 13.11 -0.01 -5.83
CA ASP A 284 13.79 1.24 -5.51
C ASP A 284 13.74 2.21 -6.69
N LEU A 285 14.03 1.73 -7.89
CA LEU A 285 13.99 2.56 -9.10
C LEU A 285 12.59 3.11 -9.35
N TYR A 286 11.54 2.30 -9.15
CA TYR A 286 10.17 2.76 -9.28
C TYR A 286 9.86 3.87 -8.26
N ALA A 287 10.12 3.62 -6.99
CA ALA A 287 9.83 4.58 -5.92
C ALA A 287 10.57 5.91 -6.10
N GLU A 288 11.82 5.85 -6.56
CA GLU A 288 12.68 7.01 -6.79
C GLU A 288 12.39 7.74 -8.10
N ALA A 289 11.80 7.07 -9.08
CA ALA A 289 11.45 7.68 -10.37
C ALA A 289 10.11 8.42 -10.27
N TYR A 290 8.99 7.72 -10.42
CA TYR A 290 7.69 8.38 -10.58
C TYR A 290 7.16 8.99 -9.28
N PRO A 291 6.94 8.25 -8.18
CA PRO A 291 6.41 8.86 -6.96
C PRO A 291 7.27 9.97 -6.39
N LEU A 292 8.59 9.81 -6.35
CA LEU A 292 9.49 10.83 -5.81
C LEU A 292 9.51 12.09 -6.67
N THR A 293 9.53 11.95 -7.98
CA THR A 293 9.51 13.09 -8.90
C THR A 293 8.22 13.90 -8.74
N ILE A 294 7.08 13.22 -8.66
CA ILE A 294 5.79 13.88 -8.45
C ILE A 294 5.75 14.58 -7.10
N SER A 295 6.22 13.92 -6.03
CA SER A 295 6.24 14.50 -4.68
C SER A 295 7.10 15.76 -4.60
N ARG A 296 8.30 15.73 -5.20
CA ARG A 296 9.20 16.89 -5.23
C ARG A 296 8.62 18.05 -6.01
N TRP A 297 8.06 17.76 -7.17
CA TRP A 297 7.43 18.81 -7.98
C TRP A 297 6.25 19.43 -7.23
N SER A 298 5.40 18.62 -6.64
CA SER A 298 4.22 19.06 -5.89
C SER A 298 4.63 19.95 -4.71
N ALA A 299 5.58 19.52 -3.90
CA ALA A 299 6.10 20.29 -2.77
C ALA A 299 6.67 21.63 -3.19
N ALA A 300 7.42 21.67 -4.30
CA ALA A 300 7.99 22.91 -4.84
C ALA A 300 6.90 23.88 -5.34
N HIS A 301 5.68 23.42 -5.55
CA HIS A 301 4.57 24.22 -6.07
C HIS A 301 3.39 24.31 -5.11
N GLY A 302 3.61 24.04 -3.82
CA GLY A 302 2.62 24.25 -2.75
C GLY A 302 1.53 23.17 -2.65
N ALA A 303 1.76 22.00 -3.22
CA ALA A 303 0.80 20.89 -3.21
C ALA A 303 1.37 19.64 -2.53
N LEU A 304 0.48 18.80 -2.02
CA LEU A 304 0.81 17.46 -1.52
C LEU A 304 0.51 16.42 -2.60
N ALA A 305 1.41 15.47 -2.79
CA ALA A 305 1.24 14.42 -3.78
C ALA A 305 0.54 13.21 -3.17
N THR A 306 -0.48 12.72 -3.87
CA THR A 306 -1.15 11.46 -3.57
C THR A 306 -1.36 10.64 -4.84
N GLY A 307 -1.76 9.42 -4.67
CA GLY A 307 -2.07 8.48 -5.73
C GLY A 307 -2.14 7.06 -5.19
N HIS A 308 -2.43 6.13 -6.08
CA HIS A 308 -2.51 4.71 -5.73
C HIS A 308 -1.93 3.85 -6.85
N GLN A 309 -1.67 2.58 -6.52
CA GLN A 309 -1.23 1.60 -7.49
C GLN A 309 -2.45 0.92 -8.13
N ASP A 310 -2.20 -0.11 -8.92
CA ASP A 310 -3.22 -0.98 -9.49
C ASP A 310 -3.08 -2.39 -8.90
N ASN A 311 -4.20 -3.11 -8.80
CA ASN A 311 -4.25 -4.48 -8.28
C ASN A 311 -3.59 -4.62 -6.89
N GLU A 312 -3.87 -3.67 -6.02
CA GLU A 312 -3.30 -3.61 -4.66
C GLU A 312 -3.83 -4.72 -3.76
N GLU A 313 -4.96 -5.32 -4.11
CA GLU A 313 -5.58 -6.44 -3.40
C GLU A 313 -4.87 -7.78 -3.63
N VAL A 314 -3.95 -7.88 -4.58
CA VAL A 314 -3.26 -9.16 -4.83
C VAL A 314 -2.26 -9.47 -3.72
N GLU A 315 -2.14 -10.75 -3.40
CA GLU A 315 -1.31 -11.20 -2.28
C GLU A 315 0.19 -11.04 -2.55
N ASN A 316 0.63 -11.38 -3.76
CA ASN A 316 2.01 -11.18 -4.19
C ASN A 316 2.14 -9.91 -5.02
N PRO A 317 2.67 -8.80 -4.46
CA PRO A 317 2.72 -7.52 -5.15
C PRO A 317 3.83 -7.41 -6.19
N VAL A 318 4.76 -8.35 -6.25
CA VAL A 318 5.99 -8.22 -7.05
C VAL A 318 5.68 -8.00 -8.54
N GLY A 319 4.66 -8.67 -9.06
CA GLY A 319 4.23 -8.52 -10.45
C GLY A 319 3.39 -7.28 -10.75
N THR A 320 2.91 -6.56 -9.74
CA THR A 320 1.99 -5.41 -9.92
C THR A 320 2.63 -4.09 -9.49
N SER A 321 2.86 -3.90 -8.21
CA SER A 321 3.49 -2.68 -7.68
C SER A 321 4.97 -2.86 -7.36
N GLY A 322 5.48 -4.07 -7.48
CA GLY A 322 6.81 -4.45 -7.07
C GLY A 322 6.89 -4.70 -5.57
N ASP A 323 6.71 -3.67 -4.79
CA ASP A 323 6.69 -3.67 -3.33
C ASP A 323 5.65 -2.66 -2.88
N LEU A 324 4.49 -3.14 -2.43
CA LEU A 324 3.35 -2.26 -2.16
C LEU A 324 3.59 -1.27 -1.01
N MET A 325 4.48 -1.59 -0.07
CA MET A 325 4.83 -0.61 0.97
C MET A 325 5.87 0.39 0.46
N LYS A 326 6.96 -0.10 -0.13
CA LYS A 326 8.08 0.77 -0.55
C LYS A 326 7.69 1.78 -1.63
N CYS A 327 6.76 1.45 -2.52
CA CYS A 327 6.31 2.38 -3.57
C CYS A 327 5.76 3.68 -3.00
N PHE A 328 5.33 3.70 -1.74
CA PHE A 328 4.80 4.88 -1.05
C PHE A 328 5.83 5.65 -0.22
N ARG A 329 7.08 5.17 -0.16
CA ARG A 329 8.11 5.75 0.71
C ARG A 329 8.27 7.26 0.57
N TYR A 330 8.21 7.77 -0.65
CA TYR A 330 8.45 9.17 -0.95
C TYR A 330 7.17 9.99 -1.21
N LEU A 331 6.01 9.37 -1.07
CA LEU A 331 4.74 10.02 -1.34
C LEU A 331 4.21 10.69 -0.06
N ASP A 332 3.78 11.95 -0.18
CA ASP A 332 3.26 12.70 0.98
C ASP A 332 2.01 12.03 1.56
N ILE A 333 1.14 11.56 0.69
CA ILE A 333 -0.11 10.90 1.06
C ILE A 333 -0.17 9.55 0.35
N PRO A 334 0.39 8.47 0.97
CA PRO A 334 0.21 7.12 0.44
C PRO A 334 -1.27 6.80 0.23
N GLY A 335 -1.60 6.08 -0.84
CA GLY A 335 -2.99 5.85 -1.18
C GLY A 335 -3.28 4.50 -1.79
N ILE A 336 -4.56 4.13 -1.76
CA ILE A 336 -5.09 2.92 -2.36
C ILE A 336 -6.33 3.21 -3.18
N ASP A 337 -6.75 2.23 -3.99
CA ASP A 337 -8.00 2.21 -4.74
C ASP A 337 -8.89 1.09 -4.23
N LYS A 338 -9.90 1.44 -3.44
CA LYS A 338 -10.95 0.50 -2.99
C LYS A 338 -12.01 0.42 -4.08
N ILE A 339 -11.79 -0.48 -5.02
CA ILE A 339 -12.54 -0.63 -6.26
C ILE A 339 -13.18 -2.02 -6.37
N GLY A 340 -14.37 -2.10 -6.95
CA GLY A 340 -15.02 -3.35 -7.29
C GLY A 340 -15.29 -4.26 -6.10
N THR A 341 -15.92 -5.38 -6.36
CA THR A 341 -16.24 -6.38 -5.33
C THR A 341 -15.08 -7.33 -5.05
N TRP A 342 -14.18 -7.49 -6.01
CA TRP A 342 -13.00 -8.34 -5.84
C TRP A 342 -11.98 -7.77 -4.84
N ALA A 343 -12.01 -6.48 -4.62
CA ALA A 343 -11.13 -5.81 -3.65
C ALA A 343 -11.64 -5.89 -2.20
N GLU A 344 -12.70 -6.64 -1.93
CA GLU A 344 -13.26 -6.73 -0.59
C GLU A 344 -12.50 -7.69 0.33
N ARG A 345 -11.67 -8.56 -0.21
CA ARG A 345 -11.13 -9.68 0.57
C ARG A 345 -9.68 -9.99 0.28
N PRO A 346 -8.91 -10.10 1.34
CA PRO A 346 -9.14 -9.59 2.70
C PRO A 346 -8.74 -8.12 2.76
N THR A 347 -9.45 -7.33 3.54
CA THR A 347 -9.31 -5.87 3.58
C THR A 347 -7.99 -5.39 4.18
N GLU A 348 -7.44 -6.09 5.18
CA GLU A 348 -6.19 -5.73 5.83
C GLU A 348 -5.01 -5.72 4.86
N ARG A 349 -5.07 -6.54 3.83
CA ARG A 349 -4.00 -6.70 2.85
C ARG A 349 -3.56 -5.37 2.26
N PHE A 350 -4.50 -4.47 2.01
CA PHE A 350 -4.14 -3.18 1.43
C PHE A 350 -4.51 -1.97 2.28
N TYR A 351 -5.58 -1.97 3.05
CA TYR A 351 -5.88 -0.84 3.94
C TYR A 351 -4.75 -0.61 4.93
N LYS A 352 -4.40 -1.65 5.69
CA LYS A 352 -3.36 -1.54 6.70
C LYS A 352 -1.96 -1.55 6.10
N ILE A 353 -1.76 -2.10 4.93
CA ILE A 353 -0.45 -2.01 4.25
C ILE A 353 -0.17 -0.55 3.89
N VAL A 354 -1.13 0.18 3.33
CA VAL A 354 -0.91 1.59 2.97
C VAL A 354 -0.78 2.48 4.19
N SER A 355 -1.61 2.28 5.23
CA SER A 355 -1.48 3.06 6.46
C SER A 355 -0.17 2.77 7.18
N SER A 356 0.23 1.49 7.25
CA SER A 356 1.52 1.11 7.80
C SER A 356 2.69 1.69 6.99
N ALA A 357 2.59 1.70 5.66
CA ALA A 357 3.61 2.33 4.82
C ALA A 357 3.77 3.82 5.16
N ALA A 358 2.67 4.54 5.36
CA ALA A 358 2.73 5.92 5.81
C ALA A 358 3.49 6.04 7.14
N TYR A 359 3.11 5.26 8.14
CA TYR A 359 3.74 5.32 9.47
C TYR A 359 5.21 4.87 9.44
N ASN A 360 5.54 3.86 8.65
CA ASN A 360 6.90 3.37 8.49
C ASN A 360 7.86 4.49 8.05
N TRP A 361 7.41 5.39 7.18
CA TRP A 361 8.23 6.49 6.67
C TRP A 361 7.80 7.87 7.18
N ASP A 362 7.19 7.90 8.37
CA ASP A 362 6.90 9.12 9.13
C ASP A 362 5.88 10.05 8.46
N HIS A 363 4.90 9.49 7.75
CA HIS A 363 3.76 10.19 7.17
C HIS A 363 2.50 9.96 8.01
N SER A 364 1.56 10.90 7.96
CA SER A 364 0.34 10.86 8.75
C SER A 364 -0.94 10.80 7.92
N LEU A 365 -0.89 11.22 6.66
CA LEU A 365 -2.04 11.20 5.76
C LEU A 365 -2.04 9.94 4.92
N VAL A 366 -3.22 9.32 4.80
CA VAL A 366 -3.42 8.06 4.09
C VAL A 366 -4.71 8.14 3.29
N MET A 367 -4.61 8.01 1.98
CA MET A 367 -5.72 8.20 1.04
C MET A 367 -6.36 6.87 0.63
N SER A 368 -7.65 6.92 0.35
CA SER A 368 -8.35 5.88 -0.39
C SER A 368 -9.29 6.51 -1.41
N GLU A 369 -9.07 6.23 -2.69
CA GLU A 369 -10.10 6.36 -3.70
C GLU A 369 -11.11 5.25 -3.45
N THR A 370 -12.38 5.58 -3.24
CA THR A 370 -13.35 4.62 -2.72
C THR A 370 -14.63 4.62 -3.55
N TYR A 371 -15.15 3.45 -3.82
CA TYR A 371 -16.41 3.09 -4.46
C TYR A 371 -16.35 2.87 -5.98
N GLY A 372 -15.21 3.01 -6.63
CA GLY A 372 -15.10 2.82 -8.07
C GLY A 372 -15.59 1.45 -8.53
N ALA A 373 -16.39 1.41 -9.59
CA ALA A 373 -16.89 0.19 -10.22
C ALA A 373 -17.65 -0.76 -9.27
N MET A 374 -18.23 -0.23 -8.18
CA MET A 374 -19.00 -1.04 -7.23
C MET A 374 -20.49 -1.12 -7.59
N GLY A 375 -20.92 -0.44 -8.65
CA GLY A 375 -22.34 -0.33 -8.98
C GLY A 375 -23.08 0.64 -8.05
N ASN A 376 -24.39 0.60 -8.06
CA ASN A 376 -25.20 1.38 -7.14
C ASN A 376 -25.19 0.73 -5.76
N LEU A 377 -24.63 1.43 -4.78
CA LEU A 377 -24.50 0.94 -3.42
C LEU A 377 -25.61 1.53 -2.54
N PRO A 378 -26.20 0.72 -1.63
CA PRO A 378 -27.05 1.26 -0.57
C PRO A 378 -26.24 2.08 0.43
N TRP A 379 -26.90 2.96 1.16
CA TRP A 379 -26.26 3.82 2.17
C TRP A 379 -25.47 3.01 3.23
N ASP A 380 -26.02 1.88 3.67
CA ASP A 380 -25.35 1.02 4.64
C ASP A 380 -23.95 0.60 4.15
N SER A 381 -23.82 0.26 2.87
CA SER A 381 -22.53 -0.10 2.27
C SER A 381 -21.57 1.09 2.18
N LEU A 382 -22.08 2.26 1.77
CA LEU A 382 -21.26 3.48 1.72
C LEU A 382 -20.65 3.81 3.08
N TYR A 383 -21.48 3.76 4.14
CA TYR A 383 -21.02 4.02 5.51
C TYR A 383 -20.08 2.92 6.03
N SER A 384 -20.44 1.65 5.86
CA SER A 384 -19.64 0.55 6.42
C SER A 384 -18.26 0.45 5.78
N ILE A 385 -18.14 0.63 4.48
CA ILE A 385 -16.86 0.65 3.77
C ILE A 385 -15.99 1.82 4.26
N ALA A 386 -16.59 3.00 4.41
CA ALA A 386 -15.87 4.16 4.93
C ALA A 386 -15.39 3.94 6.37
N MET A 387 -16.27 3.46 7.25
CA MET A 387 -15.95 3.23 8.66
C MET A 387 -14.86 2.19 8.86
N ASP A 388 -14.88 1.10 8.09
CA ASP A 388 -13.83 0.08 8.14
C ASP A 388 -12.47 0.66 7.73
N GLN A 389 -12.43 1.43 6.66
CA GLN A 389 -11.21 2.10 6.22
C GLN A 389 -10.68 3.09 7.25
N PHE A 390 -11.54 3.90 7.85
CA PHE A 390 -11.11 4.84 8.91
C PHE A 390 -10.55 4.11 10.13
N ALA A 391 -11.13 2.99 10.52
CA ALA A 391 -10.62 2.17 11.62
C ALA A 391 -9.29 1.50 11.29
N LYS A 392 -8.91 1.41 10.03
CA LYS A 392 -7.65 0.81 9.56
C LYS A 392 -6.61 1.82 9.06
N GLY A 393 -6.82 3.09 9.38
CA GLY A 393 -5.81 4.13 9.17
C GLY A 393 -6.03 5.06 7.99
N ILE A 394 -7.01 4.81 7.13
CA ILE A 394 -7.37 5.77 6.08
C ILE A 394 -7.91 7.04 6.73
N ASN A 395 -7.47 8.20 6.28
CA ASN A 395 -7.94 9.49 6.79
C ASN A 395 -8.13 10.56 5.71
N VAL A 396 -7.96 10.18 4.44
CA VAL A 396 -8.32 10.99 3.28
C VAL A 396 -9.13 10.11 2.35
N LEU A 397 -10.45 10.20 2.44
CA LEU A 397 -11.34 9.41 1.59
C LEU A 397 -11.77 10.25 0.39
N ILE A 398 -11.43 9.78 -0.81
CA ILE A 398 -11.80 10.42 -2.07
C ILE A 398 -12.92 9.60 -2.70
N PRO A 399 -14.16 10.11 -2.72
CA PRO A 399 -15.27 9.36 -3.31
C PRO A 399 -15.14 9.24 -4.84
N HIS A 400 -15.36 8.07 -5.36
CA HIS A 400 -15.56 7.80 -6.77
C HIS A 400 -17.07 7.62 -6.98
N ALA A 401 -17.81 8.48 -7.70
CA ALA A 401 -17.35 9.72 -8.28
C ALA A 401 -18.55 10.59 -8.63
N ALA A 402 -18.30 11.85 -8.96
CA ALA A 402 -19.26 12.68 -9.68
C ALA A 402 -18.95 12.68 -11.18
N TRP A 403 -19.96 12.73 -12.03
CA TRP A 403 -19.81 12.66 -13.48
C TRP A 403 -20.44 13.89 -14.13
N TYR A 404 -19.71 14.57 -14.99
CA TYR A 404 -20.21 15.73 -15.71
C TYR A 404 -21.42 15.37 -16.58
N ASP A 405 -21.30 14.30 -17.36
CA ASP A 405 -22.40 13.69 -18.12
C ASP A 405 -22.93 12.46 -17.35
N ASP A 406 -24.00 12.66 -16.61
CA ASP A 406 -24.62 11.61 -15.78
C ASP A 406 -25.49 10.62 -16.56
N ASP A 407 -25.72 10.89 -17.86
CA ASP A 407 -26.37 9.93 -18.76
C ASP A 407 -25.42 8.86 -19.30
N ASN A 408 -24.10 9.09 -19.19
CA ASN A 408 -23.07 8.20 -19.71
C ASN A 408 -22.03 7.86 -18.65
N VAL A 409 -22.46 7.29 -17.55
CA VAL A 409 -21.58 6.88 -16.44
C VAL A 409 -20.96 5.52 -16.78
N THR A 410 -19.64 5.50 -16.94
CA THR A 410 -18.92 4.25 -17.26
C THR A 410 -18.79 3.35 -16.04
N PHE A 411 -18.52 3.93 -14.87
CA PHE A 411 -18.32 3.18 -13.62
C PHE A 411 -19.22 3.75 -12.52
N LEU A 412 -20.29 3.04 -12.20
CA LEU A 412 -21.16 3.40 -11.07
C LEU A 412 -20.43 3.17 -9.75
N PRO A 413 -20.73 3.93 -8.67
CA PRO A 413 -21.89 4.85 -8.52
C PRO A 413 -21.61 6.26 -9.06
N GLU A 414 -22.69 7.00 -9.31
CA GLU A 414 -22.68 8.44 -9.58
C GLU A 414 -23.17 9.16 -8.31
N LEU A 415 -22.26 9.85 -7.62
CA LEU A 415 -22.51 10.44 -6.30
C LEU A 415 -22.69 11.96 -6.39
N SER A 416 -23.81 12.37 -6.95
CA SER A 416 -24.22 13.78 -7.02
C SER A 416 -25.64 13.99 -6.54
N SER A 417 -25.98 15.25 -6.31
CA SER A 417 -27.35 15.64 -5.92
C SER A 417 -28.36 15.45 -7.04
N ARG A 418 -27.94 15.25 -8.28
CA ARG A 418 -28.81 14.96 -9.43
C ARG A 418 -29.29 13.50 -9.43
N ASN A 419 -28.57 12.60 -8.76
CA ASN A 419 -28.89 11.19 -8.73
C ASN A 419 -29.97 10.93 -7.67
N PRO A 420 -31.18 10.49 -8.05
CA PRO A 420 -32.25 10.24 -7.08
C PRO A 420 -31.90 9.22 -6.00
N LEU A 421 -30.99 8.29 -6.29
CA LEU A 421 -30.55 7.28 -5.31
C LEU A 421 -29.82 7.90 -4.12
N TYR A 422 -29.15 9.04 -4.31
CA TYR A 422 -28.25 9.62 -3.33
C TYR A 422 -28.63 11.05 -2.91
N ALA A 423 -29.54 11.71 -3.63
CA ALA A 423 -29.84 13.12 -3.42
C ALA A 423 -30.20 13.46 -1.97
N ASP A 424 -31.02 12.64 -1.32
CA ASP A 424 -31.55 12.95 0.02
C ASP A 424 -30.57 12.65 1.17
N GLY A 425 -29.45 11.96 0.91
CA GLY A 425 -28.53 11.56 1.98
C GLY A 425 -27.10 12.01 1.78
N LEU A 426 -26.78 12.53 0.60
CA LEU A 426 -25.38 12.77 0.21
C LEU A 426 -24.73 13.90 1.02
N TYR A 427 -25.45 14.97 1.29
CA TYR A 427 -24.93 16.07 2.11
C TYR A 427 -24.58 15.60 3.52
N ASP A 428 -25.44 14.80 4.13
CA ASP A 428 -25.20 14.24 5.47
C ASP A 428 -24.04 13.26 5.46
N PHE A 429 -23.93 12.42 4.45
CA PHE A 429 -22.80 11.52 4.28
C PHE A 429 -21.47 12.27 4.15
N ASN A 430 -21.42 13.30 3.32
CA ASN A 430 -20.21 14.11 3.13
C ASN A 430 -19.90 14.98 4.36
N THR A 431 -20.90 15.33 5.16
CA THR A 431 -20.69 15.96 6.48
C THR A 431 -20.08 14.96 7.46
N PHE A 432 -20.55 13.72 7.46
CA PHE A 432 -19.92 12.62 8.22
C PHE A 432 -18.46 12.46 7.83
N LEU A 433 -18.14 12.35 6.54
CA LEU A 433 -16.76 12.26 6.06
C LEU A 433 -15.93 13.48 6.50
N GLY A 434 -16.49 14.67 6.40
CA GLY A 434 -15.83 15.90 6.86
C GLY A 434 -15.51 15.88 8.35
N ARG A 435 -16.42 15.39 9.19
CA ARG A 435 -16.17 15.21 10.63
C ARG A 435 -15.06 14.21 10.91
N MET A 436 -15.06 13.09 10.17
CA MET A 436 -14.01 12.10 10.26
C MET A 436 -12.64 12.71 9.91
N HIS A 437 -12.57 13.43 8.79
CA HIS A 437 -11.35 14.10 8.37
C HIS A 437 -10.88 15.16 9.36
N THR A 438 -11.80 15.91 9.96
CA THR A 438 -11.49 16.95 10.96
C THR A 438 -10.71 16.38 12.15
N ILE A 439 -11.08 15.19 12.61
CA ILE A 439 -10.40 14.53 13.73
C ILE A 439 -9.15 13.80 13.27
N LEU A 440 -9.21 13.07 12.14
CA LEU A 440 -8.15 12.12 11.74
C LEU A 440 -7.04 12.74 10.89
N GLN A 441 -7.25 13.88 10.23
CA GLN A 441 -6.24 14.52 9.38
C GLN A 441 -5.34 15.46 10.18
N ASN A 442 -4.80 14.97 11.28
CA ASN A 442 -3.78 15.66 12.07
C ASN A 442 -2.50 14.84 12.06
N GLU A 443 -1.42 15.42 12.52
CA GLU A 443 -0.15 14.71 12.64
C GLU A 443 -0.10 13.84 13.90
N ASP A 444 -1.19 13.13 14.18
CA ASP A 444 -1.31 12.27 15.34
C ASP A 444 -0.55 10.96 15.16
N ARG A 445 0.05 10.50 16.23
CA ARG A 445 0.76 9.23 16.25
C ARG A 445 -0.25 8.07 16.23
N PHE A 446 -0.04 7.10 15.34
CA PHE A 446 -0.71 5.82 15.40
C PHE A 446 -0.14 4.98 16.54
N VAL A 447 -0.99 4.31 17.32
CA VAL A 447 -0.59 3.49 18.46
C VAL A 447 -0.89 2.03 18.20
N ALA A 448 0.14 1.19 18.23
CA ALA A 448 0.02 -0.26 18.19
C ALA A 448 1.14 -0.90 19.01
N GLU A 449 0.87 -2.09 19.53
CA GLU A 449 1.81 -2.83 20.37
C GLU A 449 2.39 -4.04 19.65
N ILE A 450 1.81 -4.41 18.52
CA ILE A 450 2.18 -5.57 17.71
C ILE A 450 2.72 -5.06 16.38
N ALA A 451 3.91 -5.50 16.03
CA ALA A 451 4.47 -5.34 14.69
C ALA A 451 4.37 -6.67 13.95
N VAL A 452 4.04 -6.60 12.67
CA VAL A 452 4.02 -7.77 11.79
C VAL A 452 4.95 -7.51 10.62
N LEU A 453 5.92 -8.40 10.40
CA LEU A 453 6.82 -8.26 9.28
C LEU A 453 6.05 -8.34 7.96
N TYR A 454 6.29 -7.36 7.08
CA TYR A 454 5.85 -7.45 5.68
C TYR A 454 6.80 -8.38 4.93
N PRO A 455 6.36 -9.57 4.48
CA PRO A 455 7.26 -10.63 4.03
C PRO A 455 7.72 -10.45 2.58
N ILE A 456 8.19 -9.26 2.23
CA ILE A 456 8.56 -8.95 0.84
C ILE A 456 9.71 -9.80 0.34
N HIS A 457 10.68 -10.15 1.20
CA HIS A 457 11.83 -10.95 0.77
C HIS A 457 11.44 -12.38 0.36
N THR A 458 10.44 -12.95 1.03
CA THR A 458 9.85 -14.24 0.64
C THR A 458 9.11 -14.12 -0.68
N MET A 459 8.31 -13.08 -0.84
CA MET A 459 7.55 -12.87 -2.07
C MET A 459 8.45 -12.60 -3.27
N GLN A 460 9.48 -11.78 -3.10
CA GLN A 460 10.48 -11.55 -4.15
C GLN A 460 11.30 -12.82 -4.44
N GLY A 461 11.67 -13.59 -3.40
CA GLY A 461 12.46 -14.80 -3.54
C GLY A 461 11.79 -15.91 -4.35
N ASP A 462 10.46 -15.97 -4.35
CA ASP A 462 9.69 -16.98 -5.06
C ASP A 462 8.99 -16.44 -6.33
N HIS A 463 9.20 -15.18 -6.69
CA HIS A 463 8.62 -14.60 -7.90
C HIS A 463 9.48 -14.92 -9.14
N ARG A 464 8.80 -15.29 -10.25
CA ARG A 464 9.45 -15.60 -11.54
C ARG A 464 8.71 -14.90 -12.67
N PHE A 465 9.44 -14.55 -13.72
CA PHE A 465 8.87 -13.88 -14.89
C PHE A 465 8.08 -14.80 -15.82
N ASP A 466 8.25 -16.12 -15.71
CA ASP A 466 7.48 -17.11 -16.47
C ASP A 466 6.29 -17.67 -15.69
N GLY A 467 6.07 -17.18 -14.46
CA GLY A 467 4.91 -17.55 -13.67
C GLY A 467 3.62 -17.03 -14.31
N PRO A 468 2.48 -17.60 -13.94
CA PRO A 468 1.20 -17.14 -14.47
C PRO A 468 1.00 -15.68 -14.07
N LEU A 469 0.70 -14.84 -15.05
CA LEU A 469 0.39 -13.44 -14.86
C LEU A 469 -1.09 -13.23 -15.16
N ASP A 470 -1.88 -13.21 -14.11
CA ASP A 470 -3.27 -12.78 -14.19
C ASP A 470 -3.27 -11.26 -13.96
N PRO A 471 -3.90 -10.46 -14.81
CA PRO A 471 -4.00 -9.00 -14.63
C PRO A 471 -4.55 -8.57 -13.27
N TYR A 472 -5.40 -9.41 -12.67
CA TYR A 472 -6.02 -9.14 -11.38
C TYR A 472 -5.35 -9.87 -10.22
N GLN A 473 -4.45 -10.82 -10.48
CA GLN A 473 -3.75 -11.58 -9.44
C GLN A 473 -2.27 -11.23 -9.34
N GLY A 474 -1.73 -10.58 -10.34
CA GLY A 474 -0.42 -9.94 -10.25
C GLY A 474 0.80 -10.83 -10.32
N GLY A 475 0.66 -12.13 -10.62
CA GLY A 475 1.82 -12.98 -10.81
C GLY A 475 1.78 -14.28 -10.03
N VAL A 476 2.95 -14.76 -9.63
CA VAL A 476 3.10 -16.08 -9.03
C VAL A 476 2.40 -16.17 -7.68
N GLU A 477 1.51 -17.14 -7.54
CA GLU A 477 0.91 -17.49 -6.27
C GLU A 477 1.93 -18.26 -5.42
N ILE A 478 1.99 -17.92 -4.15
CA ILE A 478 2.87 -18.57 -3.16
C ILE A 478 1.98 -19.25 -2.10
N PRO A 479 1.75 -20.57 -2.20
CA PRO A 479 0.69 -21.24 -1.43
C PRO A 479 0.87 -21.18 0.10
N TYR A 480 2.09 -21.06 0.61
CA TYR A 480 2.34 -21.06 2.05
C TYR A 480 2.20 -19.69 2.71
N LEU A 481 2.01 -18.60 1.96
CA LEU A 481 1.84 -17.28 2.53
C LEU A 481 0.59 -17.22 3.40
N ASP A 482 0.73 -16.58 4.56
CA ASP A 482 -0.36 -16.41 5.52
C ASP A 482 -0.49 -14.98 6.06
N TYR A 483 0.34 -14.04 5.58
CA TYR A 483 0.38 -12.69 6.15
C TYR A 483 -0.97 -11.97 6.07
N VAL A 484 -1.70 -12.18 4.99
CA VAL A 484 -3.01 -11.56 4.76
C VAL A 484 -4.03 -12.05 5.79
N GLN A 485 -4.13 -13.38 5.94
CA GLN A 485 -5.05 -14.01 6.90
C GLN A 485 -4.67 -13.65 8.35
N LEU A 486 -3.37 -13.55 8.60
CA LEU A 486 -2.86 -13.19 9.92
C LEU A 486 -3.27 -11.76 10.32
N GLY A 487 -3.11 -10.79 9.40
CA GLY A 487 -3.55 -9.42 9.63
C GLY A 487 -5.05 -9.34 9.90
N GLN A 488 -5.84 -10.08 9.14
CA GLN A 488 -7.28 -10.14 9.32
C GLN A 488 -7.67 -10.78 10.67
N MET A 489 -7.00 -11.85 11.08
CA MET A 489 -7.22 -12.45 12.39
C MET A 489 -6.93 -11.47 13.52
N LEU A 490 -5.89 -10.66 13.41
CA LEU A 490 -5.54 -9.67 14.44
C LEU A 490 -6.62 -8.60 14.61
N THR A 491 -7.01 -7.94 13.55
CA THR A 491 -7.97 -6.83 13.62
C THR A 491 -9.40 -7.30 13.72
N ASP A 492 -9.83 -8.18 12.84
CA ASP A 492 -11.23 -8.56 12.70
C ASP A 492 -11.60 -9.75 13.61
N GLY A 493 -10.62 -10.54 14.03
CA GLY A 493 -10.84 -11.69 14.91
C GLY A 493 -10.57 -11.40 16.39
N LEU A 494 -9.39 -10.87 16.68
CA LEU A 494 -8.93 -10.64 18.07
C LEU A 494 -9.21 -9.24 18.58
N GLY A 495 -9.53 -8.29 17.71
CA GLY A 495 -9.64 -6.88 18.09
C GLY A 495 -8.30 -6.32 18.59
N ARG A 496 -7.20 -6.77 18.03
CA ARG A 496 -5.84 -6.35 18.35
C ARG A 496 -5.25 -5.62 17.14
N ASP A 497 -4.94 -4.36 17.30
CA ASP A 497 -4.34 -3.58 16.22
C ASP A 497 -2.84 -3.85 16.10
N PHE A 498 -2.29 -3.56 14.93
CA PHE A 498 -0.90 -3.80 14.61
C PHE A 498 -0.40 -2.85 13.54
N GLU A 499 0.90 -2.84 13.33
CA GLU A 499 1.54 -2.13 12.22
C GLU A 499 2.36 -3.13 11.41
N TRP A 500 2.19 -3.12 10.08
CA TRP A 500 3.11 -3.82 9.19
C TRP A 500 4.47 -3.11 9.22
N LEU A 501 5.54 -3.87 9.36
CA LEU A 501 6.90 -3.31 9.25
C LEU A 501 7.58 -3.83 7.99
N HIS A 502 7.99 -2.91 7.14
CA HIS A 502 8.88 -3.22 6.03
C HIS A 502 10.26 -3.62 6.57
N PRO A 503 10.93 -4.66 6.01
CA PRO A 503 12.24 -5.09 6.50
C PRO A 503 13.31 -3.99 6.54
N GLU A 504 13.28 -3.06 5.58
CA GLU A 504 14.22 -1.94 5.54
C GLU A 504 13.96 -0.94 6.68
N VAL A 505 12.70 -0.73 7.04
CA VAL A 505 12.34 0.12 8.19
C VAL A 505 12.72 -0.57 9.49
N LEU A 506 12.51 -1.88 9.58
CA LEU A 506 12.95 -2.67 10.72
C LEU A 506 14.47 -2.58 10.92
N ALA A 507 15.24 -2.57 9.83
CA ALA A 507 16.69 -2.42 9.88
C ALA A 507 17.15 -1.00 10.21
N ASP A 508 16.54 0.02 9.57
CA ASP A 508 17.09 1.38 9.55
C ASP A 508 16.45 2.30 10.59
N ARG A 509 15.22 2.03 10.99
CA ARG A 509 14.44 2.92 11.85
C ARG A 509 13.95 2.29 13.15
N CYS A 510 14.28 1.03 13.38
CA CYS A 510 13.91 0.32 14.60
C CYS A 510 15.14 -0.05 15.42
N THR A 511 15.02 0.09 16.74
CA THR A 511 16.03 -0.35 17.71
C THR A 511 15.35 -1.18 18.78
N VAL A 512 16.10 -2.12 19.39
CA VAL A 512 15.59 -2.92 20.51
C VAL A 512 15.86 -2.21 21.82
N GLY A 513 14.80 -1.90 22.56
CA GLY A 513 14.88 -1.27 23.89
C GLY A 513 15.20 -2.30 24.99
N LYS A 514 15.81 -1.82 26.06
CA LYS A 514 16.21 -2.67 27.20
C LYS A 514 15.04 -3.31 27.93
N ARG A 515 13.82 -2.85 27.71
CA ARG A 515 12.59 -3.37 28.35
C ARG A 515 11.88 -4.43 27.50
N GLY A 516 12.54 -4.96 26.47
CA GLY A 516 11.95 -5.96 25.61
C GLY A 516 10.93 -5.40 24.62
N THR A 517 11.23 -4.24 24.04
CA THR A 517 10.41 -3.62 22.99
C THR A 517 11.23 -3.37 21.73
N LEU A 518 10.55 -3.45 20.62
CA LEU A 518 11.07 -3.03 19.32
C LEU A 518 10.55 -1.61 19.08
N ASP A 519 11.45 -0.64 19.03
CA ASP A 519 11.09 0.78 19.00
C ASP A 519 11.29 1.34 17.60
N LEU A 520 10.19 1.73 16.96
CA LEU A 520 10.18 2.45 15.69
C LEU A 520 10.35 3.93 15.99
N SER A 521 11.38 4.54 15.39
CA SER A 521 11.70 5.94 15.54
C SER A 521 11.04 6.81 14.46
N GLY A 522 10.56 7.98 14.83
CA GLY A 522 10.00 8.96 13.91
C GLY A 522 9.68 10.26 14.64
N THR A 523 9.42 11.31 13.88
CA THR A 523 9.02 12.62 14.41
C THR A 523 7.52 12.67 14.65
N LYS A 524 6.74 12.18 13.68
CA LYS A 524 5.27 12.15 13.73
C LYS A 524 4.76 10.78 14.14
N GLN A 525 5.41 9.73 13.64
CA GLN A 525 5.01 8.34 13.82
C GLN A 525 6.13 7.56 14.49
N TYR A 526 5.82 6.97 15.63
CA TYR A 526 6.73 6.13 16.39
C TYR A 526 5.92 5.15 17.24
N ASN A 527 6.47 3.99 17.52
CA ASN A 527 5.83 2.96 18.33
C ASN A 527 6.87 2.14 19.10
N SER A 528 6.43 1.54 20.19
CA SER A 528 7.20 0.55 20.95
C SER A 528 6.41 -0.76 20.94
N PHE A 529 6.87 -1.73 20.13
CA PHE A 529 6.19 -3.00 19.96
C PHE A 529 6.69 -4.03 20.96
N HIS A 530 5.78 -4.65 21.71
CA HIS A 530 6.11 -5.76 22.61
C HIS A 530 6.29 -7.07 21.87
N THR A 531 5.65 -7.20 20.74
CA THR A 531 5.59 -8.44 19.96
C THR A 531 5.90 -8.15 18.50
N LEU A 532 6.80 -8.95 17.93
CA LEU A 532 7.04 -9.02 16.50
C LEU A 532 6.54 -10.34 15.97
N ILE A 533 5.60 -10.31 15.05
CA ILE A 533 5.13 -11.51 14.33
C ILE A 533 5.84 -11.56 12.98
N ILE A 534 6.46 -12.70 12.71
CA ILE A 534 7.08 -13.00 11.43
C ILE A 534 6.19 -14.04 10.74
N PRO A 535 5.35 -13.60 9.79
CA PRO A 535 4.49 -14.52 9.06
C PRO A 535 5.31 -15.49 8.22
N ALA A 536 4.64 -16.46 7.60
CA ALA A 536 5.30 -17.44 6.74
C ALA A 536 6.37 -16.79 5.87
N SER A 537 7.61 -17.16 6.11
CA SER A 537 8.78 -16.54 5.49
C SER A 537 9.85 -17.60 5.24
N LYS A 538 9.89 -18.13 4.03
CA LYS A 538 10.96 -19.02 3.62
C LYS A 538 12.30 -18.26 3.54
N THR A 539 12.25 -17.04 3.02
CA THR A 539 13.41 -16.16 2.82
C THR A 539 13.28 -14.92 3.70
N ILE A 540 14.30 -14.61 4.45
CA ILE A 540 14.34 -13.50 5.39
C ILE A 540 15.68 -12.76 5.30
N SER A 541 15.69 -11.45 5.56
CA SER A 541 16.95 -10.72 5.64
C SER A 541 17.67 -11.00 6.96
N VAL A 542 19.00 -10.99 6.91
CA VAL A 542 19.85 -11.17 8.10
C VAL A 542 19.53 -10.11 9.16
N SER A 543 19.34 -8.85 8.75
CA SER A 543 19.03 -7.77 9.66
C SER A 543 17.69 -7.98 10.39
N THR A 544 16.67 -8.47 9.70
CA THR A 544 15.37 -8.77 10.32
C THR A 544 15.51 -9.86 11.38
N LEU A 545 16.22 -10.94 11.06
CA LEU A 545 16.38 -12.05 11.99
C LEU A 545 17.25 -11.66 13.19
N ASN A 546 18.27 -10.84 12.98
CA ASN A 546 19.09 -10.30 14.07
C ASN A 546 18.25 -9.41 15.02
N GLN A 547 17.38 -8.57 14.48
CA GLN A 547 16.47 -7.74 15.28
C GLN A 547 15.48 -8.61 16.09
N ALA A 548 14.95 -9.66 15.49
CA ALA A 548 14.07 -10.61 16.17
C ALA A 548 14.80 -11.30 17.34
N ALA A 549 16.03 -11.74 17.11
CA ALA A 549 16.85 -12.35 18.17
C ALA A 549 17.15 -11.36 19.29
N ALA A 550 17.49 -10.11 18.96
CA ALA A 550 17.76 -9.07 19.93
C ALA A 550 16.52 -8.75 20.78
N LEU A 551 15.34 -8.71 20.17
CA LEU A 551 14.08 -8.50 20.86
C LEU A 551 13.81 -9.63 21.86
N TYR A 552 13.99 -10.88 21.44
CA TYR A 552 13.89 -12.04 22.31
C TYR A 552 14.83 -11.96 23.52
N GLU A 553 16.10 -11.67 23.28
CA GLU A 553 17.11 -11.56 24.34
C GLU A 553 16.80 -10.44 25.33
N ALA A 554 16.22 -9.35 24.87
CA ALA A 554 15.82 -8.21 25.71
C ALA A 554 14.54 -8.44 26.51
N GLY A 555 13.86 -9.57 26.32
CA GLY A 555 12.62 -9.90 27.04
C GLY A 555 11.34 -9.73 26.23
N GLY A 556 11.43 -9.44 24.94
CA GLY A 556 10.28 -9.32 24.06
C GLY A 556 9.79 -10.65 23.51
N LYS A 557 8.72 -10.58 22.72
CA LYS A 557 8.07 -11.75 22.14
C LYS A 557 8.21 -11.73 20.62
N VAL A 558 8.60 -12.90 20.08
CA VAL A 558 8.67 -13.14 18.63
C VAL A 558 7.80 -14.34 18.28
N ILE A 559 6.93 -14.19 17.30
CA ILE A 559 6.03 -15.25 16.85
C ILE A 559 6.30 -15.52 15.38
N PHE A 560 6.65 -16.76 15.07
CA PHE A 560 6.73 -17.25 13.68
C PHE A 560 5.48 -18.04 13.36
N THR A 561 4.97 -17.91 12.12
CA THR A 561 3.79 -18.67 11.71
C THR A 561 4.05 -19.45 10.42
N SER A 562 3.41 -20.61 10.31
CA SER A 562 3.28 -21.46 9.10
C SER A 562 4.58 -21.99 8.52
N GLN A 563 5.51 -21.13 8.10
CA GLN A 563 6.76 -21.50 7.43
C GLN A 563 7.93 -20.80 8.10
N LEU A 564 8.84 -21.57 8.70
CA LEU A 564 10.06 -21.03 9.29
C LEU A 564 11.08 -20.63 8.22
N PRO A 565 11.87 -19.56 8.47
CA PRO A 565 12.93 -19.15 7.55
C PRO A 565 14.02 -20.22 7.37
N THR A 566 14.41 -20.44 6.12
CA THR A 566 15.49 -21.38 5.75
C THR A 566 16.51 -20.76 4.81
N ARG A 567 16.19 -19.60 4.22
CA ARG A 567 17.02 -18.91 3.23
C ARG A 567 17.24 -17.46 3.63
N SER A 568 18.38 -16.92 3.23
CA SER A 568 18.67 -15.49 3.37
C SER A 568 18.30 -14.72 2.11
N ALA A 569 17.85 -13.51 2.29
CA ALA A 569 17.66 -12.55 1.19
C ALA A 569 19.02 -12.07 0.63
N GLU A 570 20.11 -12.26 1.37
CA GLU A 570 21.47 -11.92 0.96
C GLU A 570 22.25 -13.19 0.59
N ALA A 571 23.01 -13.12 -0.49
CA ALA A 571 23.80 -14.25 -0.95
C ALA A 571 24.87 -14.68 0.10
N GLY A 572 25.00 -15.98 0.30
CA GLY A 572 26.02 -16.56 1.18
C GLY A 572 25.68 -16.54 2.66
N ALA A 573 24.47 -16.16 3.06
CA ALA A 573 24.08 -16.05 4.46
C ALA A 573 23.03 -17.08 4.90
N ASP A 574 22.75 -18.11 4.11
CA ASP A 574 21.80 -19.16 4.46
C ASP A 574 22.17 -19.87 5.75
N ASP A 575 23.46 -20.17 5.95
CA ASP A 575 23.96 -20.83 7.16
C ASP A 575 23.72 -19.99 8.41
N TRP A 576 23.81 -18.66 8.30
CA TRP A 576 23.49 -17.75 9.39
C TRP A 576 22.00 -17.88 9.78
N VAL A 577 21.11 -17.89 8.80
CA VAL A 577 19.67 -18.04 9.03
C VAL A 577 19.38 -19.37 9.73
N VAL A 578 19.93 -20.47 9.22
CA VAL A 578 19.70 -21.82 9.79
C VAL A 578 20.25 -21.90 11.23
N THR A 579 21.44 -21.36 11.46
CA THR A 579 22.06 -21.38 12.79
C THR A 579 21.23 -20.55 13.79
N LEU A 580 20.86 -19.34 13.42
CA LEU A 580 20.12 -18.46 14.33
C LEU A 580 18.70 -18.97 14.59
N MET A 581 18.03 -19.54 13.59
CA MET A 581 16.74 -20.19 13.77
C MET A 581 16.84 -21.40 14.73
N GLY A 582 17.93 -22.17 14.65
CA GLY A 582 18.20 -23.27 15.57
C GLY A 582 18.43 -22.82 17.01
N GLU A 583 18.99 -21.64 17.22
CA GLU A 583 19.14 -21.03 18.55
C GLU A 583 17.81 -20.51 19.10
N LEU A 584 16.99 -19.87 18.25
CA LEU A 584 15.70 -19.32 18.64
C LEU A 584 14.67 -20.41 18.92
N LEU A 585 14.64 -21.45 18.12
CA LEU A 585 13.69 -22.56 18.19
C LEU A 585 14.41 -23.90 18.09
N PRO A 586 15.17 -24.33 19.12
CA PRO A 586 16.05 -25.49 19.02
C PRO A 586 15.33 -26.84 18.79
N GLN A 587 14.02 -26.90 19.08
CA GLN A 587 13.23 -28.12 18.94
C GLN A 587 11.94 -27.89 18.18
N ALA A 588 11.95 -26.95 17.22
CA ALA A 588 10.74 -26.65 16.44
C ALA A 588 10.25 -27.93 15.74
N ALA A 589 9.10 -28.38 16.17
CA ALA A 589 8.40 -29.54 15.67
C ALA A 589 7.00 -29.11 15.20
N GLN A 590 6.16 -30.07 14.87
CA GLN A 590 4.79 -29.79 14.46
C GLN A 590 3.96 -29.15 15.58
N GLY A 591 3.01 -28.29 15.20
CA GLY A 591 2.04 -27.67 16.11
C GLY A 591 2.48 -26.30 16.63
N VAL A 592 2.34 -26.09 17.94
CA VAL A 592 2.77 -24.88 18.62
C VAL A 592 4.00 -25.19 19.46
N TYR A 593 5.08 -24.48 19.20
CA TYR A 593 6.32 -24.66 19.93
C TYR A 593 6.75 -23.33 20.58
N ARG A 594 7.30 -23.42 21.79
CA ARG A 594 7.68 -22.25 22.60
C ARG A 594 9.08 -22.39 23.16
N ASN A 595 9.87 -21.32 23.07
CA ASN A 595 11.15 -21.17 23.74
C ASN A 595 11.12 -19.92 24.63
N ARG A 596 11.71 -20.01 25.82
CA ARG A 596 11.74 -18.90 26.79
C ARG A 596 13.15 -18.69 27.31
N ASN A 597 13.47 -17.45 27.71
CA ASN A 597 14.72 -17.13 28.35
C ASN A 597 14.51 -16.52 29.75
N LYS A 598 15.61 -16.31 30.46
CA LYS A 598 15.59 -15.77 31.83
C LYS A 598 15.16 -14.31 31.90
N ASN A 599 15.17 -13.58 30.79
CA ASN A 599 14.79 -12.17 30.72
C ASN A 599 13.29 -11.97 30.46
N GLY A 600 12.52 -13.05 30.42
CA GLY A 600 11.10 -13.02 30.11
C GLY A 600 10.77 -13.04 28.62
N GLY A 601 11.78 -13.16 27.76
CA GLY A 601 11.58 -13.26 26.32
C GLY A 601 10.95 -14.59 25.91
N GLU A 602 10.19 -14.57 24.84
CA GLU A 602 9.57 -15.76 24.25
C GLU A 602 9.73 -15.75 22.73
N VAL A 603 10.01 -16.93 22.18
CA VAL A 603 9.85 -17.22 20.75
C VAL A 603 8.83 -18.33 20.62
N LEU A 604 7.85 -18.13 19.74
CA LEU A 604 6.83 -19.14 19.46
C LEU A 604 6.81 -19.45 17.97
N PHE A 605 6.54 -20.71 17.65
CA PHE A 605 6.18 -21.12 16.29
C PHE A 605 4.77 -21.72 16.31
N ILE A 606 3.90 -21.19 15.47
CA ILE A 606 2.53 -21.69 15.28
C ILE A 606 2.44 -22.18 13.84
N GLU A 607 2.42 -23.50 13.66
CA GLU A 607 2.40 -24.09 12.32
C GLU A 607 1.10 -23.81 11.56
N HIS A 608 -0.04 -23.83 12.28
CA HIS A 608 -1.37 -23.57 11.71
C HIS A 608 -2.08 -22.51 12.55
N PRO A 609 -1.79 -21.21 12.31
CA PRO A 609 -2.38 -20.16 13.14
C PRO A 609 -3.90 -20.07 12.95
N ASP A 610 -4.58 -19.93 14.06
CA ASP A 610 -6.01 -19.63 14.15
C ASP A 610 -6.27 -18.64 15.28
N LEU A 611 -7.53 -18.26 15.51
CA LEU A 611 -7.85 -17.30 16.56
C LEU A 611 -7.49 -17.82 17.95
N GLN A 612 -7.66 -19.12 18.20
CA GLN A 612 -7.32 -19.74 19.47
C GLN A 612 -5.82 -19.69 19.76
N THR A 613 -5.01 -20.21 18.84
CA THR A 613 -3.55 -20.27 19.01
C THR A 613 -2.93 -18.88 19.07
N LEU A 614 -3.40 -17.98 18.22
CA LEU A 614 -2.90 -16.62 18.17
C LEU A 614 -3.28 -15.81 19.42
N SER A 615 -4.51 -15.96 19.90
CA SER A 615 -4.98 -15.34 21.14
C SER A 615 -4.11 -15.74 22.34
N LEU A 616 -3.80 -17.05 22.46
CA LEU A 616 -2.94 -17.56 23.52
C LEU A 616 -1.48 -17.11 23.36
N ALA A 617 -0.97 -17.08 22.15
CA ALA A 617 0.40 -16.62 21.86
C ALA A 617 0.60 -15.13 22.21
N LEU A 618 -0.42 -14.32 22.05
CA LEU A 618 -0.38 -12.89 22.33
C LEU A 618 -0.74 -12.53 23.78
N GLN A 619 -1.07 -13.51 24.60
CA GLN A 619 -1.44 -13.30 25.99
C GLN A 619 -0.27 -12.71 26.80
N ARG A 620 -0.60 -11.75 27.66
CA ARG A 620 0.36 -11.12 28.57
C ARG A 620 -0.32 -10.69 29.86
N THR A 621 0.47 -10.45 30.90
CA THR A 621 -0.05 -10.04 32.22
C THR A 621 -0.48 -8.56 32.24
N GLU A 622 0.20 -7.72 31.44
CA GLU A 622 -0.14 -6.30 31.32
C GLU A 622 -1.41 -6.10 30.47
N PRO A 623 -2.15 -5.00 30.67
CA PRO A 623 -3.35 -4.77 29.88
C PRO A 623 -3.02 -4.56 28.40
N TYR A 624 -3.94 -5.00 27.55
CA TYR A 624 -3.92 -4.60 26.16
C TYR A 624 -4.32 -3.13 26.04
N ASP A 625 -4.01 -2.54 24.89
CA ASP A 625 -4.42 -1.18 24.59
C ASP A 625 -5.95 -1.02 24.70
N VAL A 626 -6.69 -1.95 24.12
CA VAL A 626 -8.15 -2.07 24.20
C VAL A 626 -8.53 -3.52 24.50
N GLU A 627 -9.39 -3.70 25.50
CA GLU A 627 -9.92 -5.02 25.84
C GLU A 627 -11.46 -5.02 25.83
N GLY A 628 -12.05 -6.17 25.53
CA GLY A 628 -13.49 -6.35 25.56
C GLY A 628 -14.18 -6.33 24.21
N ILE A 629 -13.42 -6.27 23.10
CA ILE A 629 -14.00 -6.20 21.76
C ILE A 629 -13.71 -7.42 20.89
N GLY A 630 -12.86 -8.36 21.31
CA GLY A 630 -12.44 -9.46 20.47
C GLY A 630 -12.45 -10.82 21.16
N TYR A 631 -12.04 -11.82 20.41
CA TYR A 631 -11.82 -13.17 20.92
C TYR A 631 -10.69 -13.14 21.96
N THR A 632 -10.94 -13.70 23.13
CA THR A 632 -10.03 -13.58 24.29
C THR A 632 -9.32 -14.88 24.60
N PRO A 633 -8.17 -14.84 25.32
CA PRO A 633 -7.52 -16.04 25.84
C PRO A 633 -8.44 -16.86 26.74
N ALA A 634 -9.31 -16.23 27.50
CA ALA A 634 -10.29 -16.93 28.35
C ALA A 634 -11.28 -17.75 27.52
N MET A 635 -11.76 -17.20 26.41
CA MET A 635 -12.61 -17.92 25.44
C MET A 635 -11.85 -19.11 24.83
N ALA A 636 -10.57 -18.92 24.51
CA ALA A 636 -9.72 -20.00 23.97
C ALA A 636 -9.57 -21.14 24.96
N LEU A 637 -9.28 -20.82 26.21
CA LEU A 637 -9.10 -21.81 27.27
C LEU A 637 -10.41 -22.56 27.63
N ALA A 638 -11.55 -21.90 27.52
CA ALA A 638 -12.86 -22.48 27.76
C ALA A 638 -13.34 -23.39 26.60
N GLY A 639 -12.54 -23.56 25.55
CA GLY A 639 -12.93 -24.36 24.39
C GLY A 639 -14.00 -23.67 23.53
N GLY A 640 -14.18 -22.38 23.73
CA GLY A 640 -15.08 -21.57 22.91
C GLY A 640 -14.61 -21.64 21.46
N LYS A 641 -15.49 -22.09 20.56
CA LYS A 641 -15.20 -22.11 19.14
C LYS A 641 -15.13 -20.66 18.65
N ALA A 642 -13.92 -20.22 18.32
CA ALA A 642 -13.79 -19.12 17.39
C ALA A 642 -14.55 -19.54 16.14
N ASN A 643 -15.42 -18.68 15.67
CA ASN A 643 -16.05 -18.92 14.39
C ASN A 643 -14.93 -18.98 13.33
N PRO A 644 -14.67 -20.15 12.71
CA PRO A 644 -13.45 -20.38 11.93
C PRO A 644 -13.40 -19.64 10.60
N GLY A 645 -14.46 -18.94 10.25
CA GLY A 645 -14.48 -18.08 9.07
C GLY A 645 -14.74 -16.67 9.52
N LEU A 646 -13.91 -15.75 9.11
CA LEU A 646 -14.14 -14.32 9.30
C LEU A 646 -15.46 -13.81 8.73
N LYS A 647 -16.17 -14.65 7.99
CA LYS A 647 -17.55 -14.47 7.57
C LYS A 647 -18.57 -14.71 8.67
N GLY A 648 -18.39 -14.47 9.87
CA GLY A 648 -19.35 -14.67 10.93
C GLY A 648 -18.73 -14.69 12.32
N GLY A 649 -17.41 -14.65 12.37
CA GLY A 649 -16.65 -14.56 13.61
C GLY A 649 -15.89 -13.26 13.74
N ALA A 650 -16.11 -12.35 12.81
CA ALA A 650 -15.54 -11.03 12.90
C ALA A 650 -16.03 -10.34 14.17
N VAL A 651 -15.13 -9.70 14.87
CA VAL A 651 -15.48 -8.78 15.93
C VAL A 651 -16.38 -7.71 15.31
N PRO A 652 -17.56 -7.44 15.85
CA PRO A 652 -18.43 -6.40 15.27
C PRO A 652 -17.81 -5.02 15.34
N LEU A 653 -16.96 -4.80 16.33
CA LEU A 653 -16.34 -3.51 16.59
C LEU A 653 -14.94 -3.45 16.00
N ARG A 654 -14.64 -2.40 15.27
CA ARG A 654 -13.29 -2.05 14.79
C ARG A 654 -12.82 -0.83 15.53
N TYR A 655 -11.51 -0.66 15.69
CA TYR A 655 -10.98 0.54 16.31
C TYR A 655 -9.64 0.96 15.72
N ILE A 656 -9.30 2.23 15.91
CA ILE A 656 -7.95 2.76 15.80
C ILE A 656 -7.67 3.65 17.00
N HIS A 657 -6.45 3.57 17.52
CA HIS A 657 -5.95 4.43 18.58
C HIS A 657 -4.91 5.38 18.02
N LYS A 658 -5.13 6.66 18.25
CA LYS A 658 -4.17 7.72 17.94
C LYS A 658 -3.85 8.53 19.19
N GLU A 659 -2.71 9.17 19.17
CA GLU A 659 -2.25 9.98 20.29
C GLU A 659 -1.82 11.37 19.81
N ARG A 660 -2.33 12.39 20.47
CA ARG A 660 -2.05 13.80 20.20
C ARG A 660 -1.53 14.46 21.48
N ASN A 661 -0.28 14.92 21.46
CA ASN A 661 0.32 15.56 22.63
C ASN A 661 0.19 14.72 23.92
N GLY A 662 0.39 13.41 23.81
CA GLY A 662 0.27 12.49 24.92
C GLY A 662 -1.15 12.10 25.32
N LYS A 663 -2.17 12.61 24.63
CA LYS A 663 -3.59 12.29 24.88
C LYS A 663 -4.17 11.40 23.81
N SER A 664 -4.97 10.43 24.24
CA SER A 664 -5.55 9.42 23.38
C SER A 664 -6.78 9.90 22.62
N ILE A 665 -6.89 9.44 21.37
CA ILE A 665 -8.09 9.53 20.55
C ILE A 665 -8.35 8.14 20.03
N PHE A 666 -9.52 7.59 20.37
CA PHE A 666 -9.97 6.29 19.85
C PHE A 666 -11.14 6.52 18.90
N TYR A 667 -11.12 5.81 17.78
CA TYR A 667 -12.27 5.69 16.91
C TYR A 667 -12.77 4.26 16.97
N PHE A 668 -14.09 4.08 17.24
CA PHE A 668 -14.74 2.78 17.26
C PHE A 668 -15.85 2.75 16.23
N ALA A 669 -15.89 1.70 15.43
CA ALA A 669 -16.90 1.49 14.40
C ALA A 669 -17.60 0.14 14.59
N ASN A 670 -18.91 0.14 14.66
CA ASN A 670 -19.72 -1.07 14.67
C ASN A 670 -20.13 -1.40 13.24
N LEU A 671 -19.54 -2.46 12.68
CA LEU A 671 -19.80 -2.90 11.31
C LEU A 671 -20.86 -4.01 11.23
N SER A 672 -21.53 -4.30 12.34
CA SER A 672 -22.56 -5.34 12.36
C SER A 672 -23.97 -4.75 12.30
N ASP A 673 -24.95 -5.62 12.01
CA ASP A 673 -26.38 -5.27 12.03
C ASP A 673 -26.97 -5.24 13.44
N GLU A 674 -26.20 -5.66 14.44
CA GLU A 674 -26.60 -5.70 15.84
C GLU A 674 -25.97 -4.54 16.62
N PRO A 675 -26.70 -3.95 17.61
CA PRO A 675 -26.10 -2.98 18.50
C PRO A 675 -24.95 -3.61 19.31
N PHE A 676 -23.91 -2.81 19.54
CA PHE A 676 -22.85 -3.17 20.49
C PHE A 676 -23.12 -2.42 21.80
N ASP A 677 -23.20 -3.15 22.91
CA ASP A 677 -23.45 -2.56 24.23
C ASP A 677 -22.71 -3.39 25.29
N LYS A 678 -21.46 -3.01 25.58
CA LYS A 678 -20.59 -3.70 26.52
C LYS A 678 -19.68 -2.74 27.24
N GLU A 679 -19.20 -3.17 28.42
CA GLU A 679 -18.06 -2.55 29.08
C GLU A 679 -16.79 -2.94 28.34
N ILE A 680 -15.96 -1.95 28.07
CA ILE A 680 -14.62 -2.13 27.51
C ILE A 680 -13.58 -1.57 28.49
N ALA A 681 -12.33 -2.02 28.36
CA ALA A 681 -11.21 -1.51 29.13
C ALA A 681 -10.19 -0.86 28.21
N LEU A 682 -9.73 0.33 28.59
CA LEU A 682 -8.68 1.07 27.92
C LEU A 682 -7.49 1.23 28.85
N ARG A 683 -6.27 1.09 28.34
CA ARG A 683 -5.06 1.25 29.16
C ARG A 683 -4.95 2.66 29.72
N GLY A 684 -4.52 2.76 30.96
CA GLY A 684 -4.28 4.01 31.65
C GLY A 684 -5.52 4.55 32.37
N LYS A 685 -5.29 5.58 33.19
CA LYS A 685 -6.37 6.30 33.89
C LYS A 685 -6.67 7.57 33.14
N LYS A 686 -7.80 7.59 32.44
CA LYS A 686 -8.12 8.65 31.47
C LYS A 686 -9.56 9.09 31.58
N ARG A 687 -9.83 10.37 31.29
CA ARG A 687 -11.19 10.90 31.15
C ARG A 687 -11.47 11.16 29.68
N PHE A 688 -12.66 10.75 29.23
CA PHE A 688 -13.03 10.87 27.83
C PHE A 688 -14.31 11.67 27.63
N GLU A 689 -14.39 12.34 26.48
CA GLU A 689 -15.62 12.78 25.85
C GLU A 689 -15.91 11.87 24.66
N LEU A 690 -17.19 11.65 24.41
CA LEU A 690 -17.68 11.00 23.19
C LEU A 690 -17.97 12.07 22.15
N TRP A 691 -17.40 11.88 20.96
CA TRP A 691 -17.66 12.75 19.81
C TRP A 691 -18.30 11.91 18.71
N ASN A 692 -19.54 12.24 18.35
CA ASN A 692 -20.34 11.45 17.40
C ASN A 692 -20.21 12.03 15.98
N PRO A 693 -19.50 11.35 15.06
CA PRO A 693 -19.32 11.89 13.71
C PRO A 693 -20.61 11.86 12.86
N HIS A 694 -21.61 11.10 13.25
CA HIS A 694 -22.89 11.02 12.54
C HIS A 694 -23.78 12.21 12.85
N THR A 695 -23.71 12.78 14.05
CA THR A 695 -24.54 13.90 14.51
C THR A 695 -23.78 15.19 14.75
N GLY A 696 -22.48 15.10 15.02
CA GLY A 696 -21.66 16.23 15.44
C GLY A 696 -21.76 16.58 16.92
N GLU A 697 -22.50 15.78 17.70
CA GLU A 697 -22.66 15.99 19.15
C GLU A 697 -21.44 15.52 19.92
N THR A 698 -21.16 16.20 21.04
CA THR A 698 -20.10 15.86 21.98
C THR A 698 -20.62 15.88 23.40
N TYR A 699 -20.24 14.91 24.22
CA TYR A 699 -20.65 14.85 25.62
C TYR A 699 -19.70 14.01 26.47
N PRO A 700 -19.62 14.25 27.79
CA PRO A 700 -18.77 13.47 28.68
C PRO A 700 -19.20 12.00 28.77
N VAL A 701 -18.23 11.13 28.98
CA VAL A 701 -18.47 9.69 29.17
C VAL A 701 -18.16 9.32 30.62
N ALA A 702 -19.11 8.64 31.27
CA ALA A 702 -18.89 8.08 32.59
C ALA A 702 -17.91 6.90 32.52
N ALA A 703 -16.97 6.88 33.44
CA ALA A 703 -15.97 5.84 33.53
C ALA A 703 -15.63 5.53 34.98
N HIS A 704 -15.15 4.33 35.22
CA HIS A 704 -14.54 3.96 36.50
C HIS A 704 -13.16 3.34 36.24
N TYR A 705 -12.37 3.18 37.28
CA TYR A 705 -10.96 2.85 37.17
C TYR A 705 -10.64 1.62 37.98
N ASP A 706 -9.75 0.80 37.46
CA ASP A 706 -9.25 -0.39 38.11
C ASP A 706 -7.79 -0.61 37.71
N LYS A 707 -7.22 -1.70 38.11
CA LYS A 707 -5.87 -2.11 37.74
C LYS A 707 -5.88 -3.51 37.13
N LYS A 708 -5.01 -3.70 36.14
CA LYS A 708 -4.63 -5.01 35.64
C LYS A 708 -3.11 -5.12 35.76
N GLY A 709 -2.66 -6.10 36.60
CA GLY A 709 -1.25 -6.12 36.97
C GLY A 709 -0.88 -4.85 37.75
N LYS A 710 0.15 -4.16 37.32
CA LYS A 710 0.60 -2.90 37.92
C LYS A 710 0.06 -1.65 37.24
N GLU A 711 -0.61 -1.81 36.12
CA GLU A 711 -1.09 -0.70 35.30
C GLU A 711 -2.55 -0.36 35.56
N ASN A 712 -2.86 0.92 35.48
CA ASN A 712 -4.24 1.41 35.55
C ASN A 712 -4.98 1.08 34.25
N ILE A 713 -6.29 0.84 34.39
CA ILE A 713 -7.22 0.72 33.27
C ILE A 713 -8.43 1.61 33.50
N THR A 714 -9.00 2.09 32.41
CA THR A 714 -10.25 2.85 32.40
C THR A 714 -11.34 1.94 31.86
N LEU A 715 -12.39 1.74 32.65
CA LEU A 715 -13.56 0.93 32.30
C LEU A 715 -14.72 1.85 31.95
N LEU A 716 -15.30 1.66 30.80
CA LEU A 716 -16.46 2.40 30.36
C LEU A 716 -17.40 1.54 29.52
N ARG A 717 -18.69 1.89 29.56
CA ARG A 717 -19.68 1.21 28.73
C ARG A 717 -19.74 1.87 27.36
N LEU A 718 -19.49 1.08 26.33
CA LEU A 718 -19.55 1.53 24.95
C LEU A 718 -20.85 1.05 24.33
N THR A 719 -21.68 1.99 23.92
CA THR A 719 -22.97 1.72 23.27
C THR A 719 -22.94 2.28 21.86
N LEU A 720 -23.02 1.40 20.88
CA LEU A 720 -23.01 1.76 19.46
C LEU A 720 -24.16 1.07 18.73
N PRO A 721 -25.10 1.83 18.14
CA PRO A 721 -26.11 1.25 17.27
C PRO A 721 -25.48 0.53 16.06
N ARG A 722 -26.30 -0.27 15.38
CA ARG A 722 -25.88 -0.92 14.13
C ARG A 722 -25.29 0.10 13.15
N LEU A 723 -24.19 -0.25 12.51
CA LEU A 723 -23.54 0.55 11.46
C LEU A 723 -23.33 2.02 11.86
N LYS A 724 -22.93 2.26 13.11
CA LYS A 724 -22.55 3.58 13.62
C LYS A 724 -21.15 3.53 14.23
N SER A 725 -20.62 4.70 14.46
CA SER A 725 -19.26 4.87 14.98
C SER A 725 -19.19 6.08 15.91
N LEU A 726 -18.11 6.14 16.69
CA LEU A 726 -17.86 7.26 17.59
C LEU A 726 -16.36 7.44 17.85
N PHE A 727 -16.02 8.64 18.29
CA PHE A 727 -14.70 8.90 18.89
C PHE A 727 -14.79 8.98 20.39
N LEU A 728 -13.78 8.48 21.08
CA LEU A 728 -13.46 8.82 22.46
C LEU A 728 -12.23 9.73 22.45
N VAL A 729 -12.42 10.94 22.94
CA VAL A 729 -11.37 11.97 22.97
C VAL A 729 -10.98 12.21 24.42
N GLU A 730 -9.70 11.98 24.76
CA GLU A 730 -9.18 12.21 26.10
C GLU A 730 -9.11 13.70 26.43
N LYS A 731 -9.51 14.05 27.66
CA LYS A 731 -9.52 15.42 28.18
C LYS A 731 -8.32 15.73 29.07
#